data_98e9d891cfc61cb9d71a946cc802adfd
#
_entry.id   98e9d891cfc61cb9d71a946cc802adfd
#
_cell.length_a   1.000
_cell.length_b   1.000
_cell.length_c   1.000
_cell.angle_alpha   90.00
_cell.angle_beta   90.00
_cell.angle_gamma   90.00
#
_symmetry.space_group_name_H-M   'P 1'
#
loop_
_entity.id
_entity.type
_entity.pdbx_description
1 polymer ?
#
loop_
_entity_poly.entity_id
_entity_poly.type
_entity_poly.pdbx_seq_one_letter_code
_entity_poly.pdbx_strand_id
1 'polypeptide(L)'
;MTLRNLRHIYSLWILSTLFNLISFQEVVAQENSNSICFSNFSNVNSLNRESRKFLPERYYTVQFDLIQLRNVLQRAPLEFTTDIINSPSQIKIPLPNGQTEDFRMVKTQLMEPGLANRYPHFVTYAGISLENPTHTIYISITELGLHAMIVSPEGNVFIDPVELRNTKDYIIYFRKDLIAHGDFICETDTIKSANWKNVSSNTNTQNVFRSNGTQLRTYRLALACTGEYAATKGGTTSGALAGMVASMTRVNGVYESEVAIRMVLIANNTSIIYLNSATDPYTNNNGVTMLGENQLNIDAVIGTANYDIGHVFSTGGGGVASLNSPCSASSKARGVTGLGNPTGDAFDIDYVAHEMGHQFGGNHTFNSATSSCNGNRAANAAYEPGSGITIMAYAGICGADNLAANSIAYFHCHSINEILNFSVNGSGNGCAVKTSTGNTAPIVTLPALTYTIPFRTPFTLTGSATDANSDALTYSWEELDRGAAGAWNAPAGDAPIFRPFSPTISPSRTFPKIADIVNNVTVIGELLPTYARNLKFRLTVRDNRVGGGGVTYPDDTLKIQVINTTTPFQVTVPNTAVSWNVGSTQTVTWAVSSTNVSPINCTNVRISLSTDGGYTYPTVLKASTPNDGSESITIPANPSTTARIKVEAVGNIFFDISNTNFSIIAVPVTLNLKAFIQGFYLGSGLMTQIVDVGKTDTITVELHNTTAPFATVFTDKKVLSTAGLGMFNFPAAANGNSYYIVVRHRNSIQTWSKTPVLMSTNVIYDFTFL
;
A
#
# COMPACT_ATOMS: atom_id res chain seq x y z
N MET A 1 -35.58 16.37 62.55
CA MET A 1 -35.01 15.22 61.81
C MET A 1 -33.50 15.32 61.97
N THR A 2 -32.95 14.42 62.72
CA THR A 2 -31.67 14.52 63.38
C THR A 2 -30.51 14.04 62.49
N LEU A 3 -29.38 14.67 62.60
CA LEU A 3 -28.09 14.43 61.93
C LEU A 3 -27.56 12.99 61.88
N ARG A 4 -28.32 11.99 62.33
CA ARG A 4 -27.93 10.58 62.37
C ARG A 4 -28.23 9.84 61.06
N ASN A 5 -29.12 10.35 60.20
CA ASN A 5 -29.51 9.68 58.95
C ASN A 5 -28.66 10.10 57.73
N LEU A 6 -27.83 11.13 57.85
CA LEU A 6 -26.90 11.52 56.75
C LEU A 6 -25.61 10.71 56.75
N ARG A 7 -25.20 10.11 57.85
CA ARG A 7 -23.97 9.31 57.91
C ARG A 7 -24.09 7.91 57.29
N HIS A 8 -25.30 7.36 57.20
CA HIS A 8 -25.51 6.05 56.59
C HIS A 8 -25.67 6.10 55.05
N ILE A 9 -26.06 7.24 54.50
CA ILE A 9 -26.19 7.39 53.05
C ILE A 9 -24.79 7.60 52.38
N TYR A 10 -23.89 8.28 53.07
CA TYR A 10 -22.51 8.46 52.55
C TYR A 10 -21.66 7.20 52.64
N SER A 11 -21.88 6.32 53.64
CA SER A 11 -21.14 5.05 53.73
C SER A 11 -21.59 4.01 52.69
N LEU A 12 -22.84 4.02 52.25
CA LEU A 12 -23.31 3.14 51.18
C LEU A 12 -22.83 3.60 49.77
N TRP A 13 -22.67 4.89 49.56
CA TRP A 13 -22.14 5.42 48.29
C TRP A 13 -20.64 5.16 48.09
N ILE A 14 -19.86 5.26 49.15
CA ILE A 14 -18.42 4.97 49.12
C ILE A 14 -18.17 3.47 48.97
N LEU A 15 -19.00 2.58 49.55
CA LEU A 15 -18.85 1.13 49.31
C LEU A 15 -19.29 0.73 47.90
N SER A 16 -20.30 1.37 47.31
CA SER A 16 -20.77 1.09 45.95
C SER A 16 -19.75 1.57 44.88
N THR A 17 -19.08 2.69 45.10
CA THR A 17 -18.01 3.18 44.18
C THR A 17 -16.71 2.41 44.33
N LEU A 18 -16.36 1.91 45.55
CA LEU A 18 -15.19 1.03 45.70
C LEU A 18 -15.46 -0.38 45.16
N PHE A 19 -16.67 -0.93 45.22
CA PHE A 19 -17.00 -2.24 44.62
C PHE A 19 -17.04 -2.20 43.10
N ASN A 20 -17.45 -1.08 42.47
CA ASN A 20 -17.38 -0.90 41.03
C ASN A 20 -15.94 -0.62 40.52
N LEU A 21 -15.07 -0.03 41.33
CA LEU A 21 -13.65 0.17 40.97
C LEU A 21 -12.81 -1.11 41.09
N ILE A 22 -13.18 -2.02 42.04
CA ILE A 22 -12.49 -3.30 42.22
C ILE A 22 -12.92 -4.30 41.12
N SER A 23 -14.21 -4.31 40.72
CA SER A 23 -14.65 -5.16 39.60
C SER A 23 -14.15 -4.71 38.23
N PHE A 24 -13.84 -3.43 38.02
CA PHE A 24 -13.25 -2.93 36.78
C PHE A 24 -11.74 -3.20 36.69
N GLN A 25 -10.99 -3.31 37.78
CA GLN A 25 -9.57 -3.64 37.75
C GLN A 25 -9.26 -5.13 37.55
N GLU A 26 -10.13 -6.04 37.98
CA GLU A 26 -9.94 -7.48 37.75
C GLU A 26 -10.29 -7.91 36.33
N VAL A 27 -11.18 -7.21 35.61
CA VAL A 27 -11.54 -7.51 34.22
C VAL A 27 -10.48 -7.00 33.22
N VAL A 28 -9.74 -5.93 33.57
CA VAL A 28 -8.68 -5.37 32.69
C VAL A 28 -7.34 -6.08 32.86
N ALA A 29 -7.08 -6.73 33.99
CA ALA A 29 -5.81 -7.41 34.26
C ALA A 29 -5.72 -8.87 33.74
N GLN A 30 -6.84 -9.49 33.31
CA GLN A 30 -6.87 -10.88 32.86
C GLN A 30 -6.92 -11.06 31.34
N GLU A 31 -7.07 -9.99 30.56
CA GLU A 31 -7.16 -10.07 29.09
C GLU A 31 -5.81 -10.04 28.35
N ASN A 32 -4.71 -9.61 28.96
CA ASN A 32 -3.47 -9.33 28.22
C ASN A 32 -2.39 -10.42 28.20
N SER A 33 -2.57 -11.58 28.86
CA SER A 33 -1.52 -12.61 28.90
C SER A 33 -1.71 -13.78 27.93
N ASN A 34 -2.86 -13.94 27.26
CA ASN A 34 -3.21 -15.11 26.46
C ASN A 34 -3.14 -14.93 24.92
N SER A 35 -2.79 -13.76 24.39
CA SER A 35 -2.77 -13.50 22.94
C SER A 35 -1.45 -13.80 22.25
N ILE A 36 -0.36 -13.97 22.98
CA ILE A 36 0.97 -14.26 22.42
C ILE A 36 1.17 -15.77 22.33
N CYS A 37 1.02 -16.32 21.13
CA CYS A 37 1.14 -17.76 20.84
C CYS A 37 2.44 -18.09 20.09
N PHE A 38 3.46 -17.26 20.16
CA PHE A 38 4.74 -17.47 19.48
C PHE A 38 5.93 -16.98 20.30
N SER A 39 7.12 -17.50 19.97
CA SER A 39 8.40 -17.04 20.50
C SER A 39 9.42 -16.86 19.39
N ASN A 40 10.39 -15.96 19.60
CA ASN A 40 11.46 -15.76 18.64
C ASN A 40 12.36 -16.99 18.55
N PHE A 41 12.74 -17.34 17.34
CA PHE A 41 13.64 -18.46 17.06
C PHE A 41 14.99 -17.92 16.57
N SER A 42 16.03 -18.08 17.37
CA SER A 42 17.35 -17.49 17.10
C SER A 42 18.32 -18.39 16.33
N ASN A 43 17.94 -19.62 15.95
CA ASN A 43 18.87 -20.58 15.35
C ASN A 43 18.66 -20.73 13.84
N VAL A 44 19.05 -19.71 13.08
CA VAL A 44 18.89 -19.63 11.61
C VAL A 44 19.83 -20.60 10.86
N ASN A 45 20.86 -21.13 11.51
CA ASN A 45 21.91 -21.94 10.86
C ASN A 45 21.53 -23.38 10.53
N SER A 46 20.33 -23.84 10.88
CA SER A 46 19.87 -25.21 10.64
C SER A 46 18.82 -25.37 9.55
N LEU A 47 18.43 -24.28 8.87
CA LEU A 47 17.49 -24.38 7.75
C LEU A 47 18.22 -25.00 6.55
N ASN A 48 18.01 -26.31 6.35
CA ASN A 48 18.54 -27.00 5.19
C ASN A 48 17.88 -26.45 3.91
N ARG A 49 18.62 -25.63 3.15
CA ARG A 49 18.14 -25.06 1.88
C ARG A 49 17.74 -26.11 0.85
N GLU A 50 18.26 -27.32 0.96
CA GLU A 50 17.96 -28.42 0.06
C GLU A 50 16.56 -29.02 0.31
N SER A 51 16.02 -28.93 1.52
CA SER A 51 14.68 -29.44 1.86
C SER A 51 13.54 -28.49 1.42
N ARG A 52 13.86 -27.23 1.17
CA ARG A 52 12.91 -26.21 0.70
C ARG A 52 13.33 -25.67 -0.66
N LYS A 53 12.59 -26.04 -1.71
CA LYS A 53 12.83 -25.54 -3.08
C LYS A 53 12.54 -24.03 -3.24
N PHE A 54 11.89 -23.39 -2.24
CA PHE A 54 11.49 -21.99 -2.27
C PHE A 54 11.73 -21.33 -0.91
N LEU A 55 12.87 -20.65 -0.75
CA LEU A 55 13.11 -19.75 0.37
C LEU A 55 13.05 -18.31 -0.15
N PRO A 56 12.29 -17.41 0.49
CA PRO A 56 12.36 -15.98 0.22
C PRO A 56 13.76 -15.45 0.52
N GLU A 57 14.18 -14.37 -0.16
CA GLU A 57 15.49 -13.74 0.06
C GLU A 57 15.61 -13.18 1.49
N ARG A 58 14.49 -12.66 2.03
CA ARG A 58 14.40 -12.12 3.39
C ARG A 58 13.17 -12.70 4.08
N TYR A 59 13.36 -13.16 5.30
CA TYR A 59 12.31 -13.72 6.14
C TYR A 59 12.66 -13.57 7.62
N TYR A 60 11.62 -13.65 8.45
CA TYR A 60 11.72 -13.70 9.89
C TYR A 60 11.31 -15.10 10.38
N THR A 61 11.99 -15.67 11.39
CA THR A 61 11.71 -17.01 11.90
C THR A 61 11.11 -16.97 13.29
N VAL A 62 10.07 -17.76 13.53
CA VAL A 62 9.40 -17.87 14.82
C VAL A 62 9.00 -19.30 15.11
N GLN A 63 8.74 -19.59 16.38
CA GLN A 63 8.07 -20.81 16.82
C GLN A 63 6.65 -20.46 17.28
N PHE A 64 5.64 -21.15 16.71
CA PHE A 64 4.27 -21.05 17.19
C PHE A 64 3.91 -22.20 18.15
N ASP A 65 3.21 -21.85 19.23
CA ASP A 65 2.47 -22.81 20.04
C ASP A 65 1.06 -22.98 19.45
N LEU A 66 0.92 -24.00 18.59
CA LEU A 66 -0.36 -24.26 17.92
C LEU A 66 -1.46 -24.72 18.88
N ILE A 67 -1.12 -25.28 20.04
CA ILE A 67 -2.10 -25.69 21.04
C ILE A 67 -2.70 -24.43 21.67
N GLN A 68 -1.86 -23.50 22.12
CA GLN A 68 -2.31 -22.23 22.67
C GLN A 68 -3.08 -21.42 21.62
N LEU A 69 -2.56 -21.34 20.38
CA LEU A 69 -3.23 -20.62 19.28
C LEU A 69 -4.63 -21.21 19.01
N ARG A 70 -4.79 -22.51 18.95
CA ARG A 70 -6.09 -23.17 18.79
C ARG A 70 -7.04 -22.83 19.94
N ASN A 71 -6.57 -22.82 21.19
CA ASN A 71 -7.37 -22.49 22.36
C ASN A 71 -7.91 -21.06 22.30
N VAL A 72 -7.12 -20.10 21.81
CA VAL A 72 -7.57 -18.72 21.61
C VAL A 72 -8.57 -18.64 20.45
N LEU A 73 -8.27 -19.28 19.33
CA LEU A 73 -9.09 -19.26 18.12
C LEU A 73 -10.42 -20.02 18.25
N GLN A 74 -10.53 -20.98 19.18
CA GLN A 74 -11.81 -21.68 19.49
C GLN A 74 -12.89 -20.72 19.99
N ARG A 75 -12.51 -19.54 20.52
CA ARG A 75 -13.46 -18.50 20.98
C ARG A 75 -13.98 -17.64 19.83
N ALA A 76 -13.38 -17.75 18.63
CA ALA A 76 -13.81 -16.98 17.48
C ALA A 76 -15.23 -17.41 17.07
N PRO A 77 -16.20 -16.48 16.99
CA PRO A 77 -17.52 -16.78 16.51
C PRO A 77 -17.47 -17.19 15.04
N LEU A 78 -18.49 -17.92 14.60
CA LEU A 78 -18.68 -18.16 13.18
C LEU A 78 -18.96 -16.81 12.49
N GLU A 79 -18.32 -16.60 11.35
CA GLU A 79 -18.56 -15.42 10.51
C GLU A 79 -20.06 -15.18 10.24
N PHE A 80 -20.46 -13.94 10.04
CA PHE A 80 -21.86 -13.50 9.85
C PHE A 80 -22.80 -13.74 11.05
N THR A 81 -22.35 -14.37 12.15
CA THR A 81 -23.14 -14.48 13.38
C THR A 81 -22.93 -13.32 14.33
N THR A 82 -21.81 -12.65 14.22
CA THR A 82 -21.41 -11.49 15.03
C THR A 82 -20.53 -10.60 14.15
N ASP A 83 -20.63 -9.28 14.33
CA ASP A 83 -19.66 -8.36 13.70
C ASP A 83 -18.26 -8.68 14.22
N ILE A 84 -17.29 -8.76 13.32
CA ILE A 84 -15.89 -9.11 13.62
C ILE A 84 -15.30 -8.21 14.71
N ILE A 85 -15.69 -6.93 14.75
CA ILE A 85 -15.23 -5.98 15.77
C ILE A 85 -15.64 -6.37 17.19
N ASN A 86 -16.67 -7.19 17.33
CA ASN A 86 -17.18 -7.70 18.60
C ASN A 86 -16.68 -9.12 18.93
N SER A 87 -15.83 -9.72 18.09
CA SER A 87 -15.30 -11.04 18.38
C SER A 87 -14.42 -11.04 19.64
N PRO A 88 -14.62 -12.00 20.57
CA PRO A 88 -13.79 -12.15 21.76
C PRO A 88 -12.41 -12.78 21.46
N SER A 89 -12.18 -13.30 20.25
CA SER A 89 -10.93 -13.96 19.87
C SER A 89 -9.96 -12.94 19.28
N GLN A 90 -8.84 -12.76 19.96
CA GLN A 90 -7.74 -11.89 19.50
C GLN A 90 -6.43 -12.68 19.51
N ILE A 91 -5.62 -12.49 18.49
CA ILE A 91 -4.30 -13.10 18.37
C ILE A 91 -3.27 -12.03 17.98
N LYS A 92 -2.07 -12.18 18.51
CA LYS A 92 -0.92 -11.37 18.12
C LYS A 92 -0.08 -12.14 17.10
N ILE A 93 0.19 -11.51 15.96
CA ILE A 93 0.93 -12.10 14.83
C ILE A 93 2.23 -11.31 14.60
N PRO A 94 3.37 -11.98 14.48
CA PRO A 94 4.63 -11.34 14.13
C PRO A 94 4.68 -11.02 12.62
N LEU A 95 5.37 -9.91 12.29
CA LEU A 95 5.57 -9.43 10.93
C LEU A 95 7.04 -9.65 10.48
N PRO A 96 7.34 -9.57 9.16
CA PRO A 96 8.70 -9.81 8.66
C PRO A 96 9.77 -8.84 9.19
N ASN A 97 9.38 -7.67 9.67
CA ASN A 97 10.26 -6.67 10.28
C ASN A 97 10.50 -6.89 11.79
N GLY A 98 9.96 -7.98 12.36
CA GLY A 98 10.05 -8.30 13.79
C GLY A 98 9.06 -7.56 14.68
N GLN A 99 8.23 -6.68 14.13
CA GLN A 99 7.09 -6.08 14.84
C GLN A 99 5.97 -7.10 14.99
N THR A 100 4.96 -6.76 15.77
CA THR A 100 3.77 -7.58 15.96
C THR A 100 2.52 -6.77 15.74
N GLU A 101 1.44 -7.43 15.32
CA GLU A 101 0.15 -6.82 15.08
C GLU A 101 -0.97 -7.69 15.69
N ASP A 102 -1.97 -7.06 16.30
CA ASP A 102 -3.09 -7.74 16.93
C ASP A 102 -4.25 -7.86 15.95
N PHE A 103 -4.77 -9.08 15.78
CA PHE A 103 -5.89 -9.37 14.90
C PHE A 103 -7.08 -9.88 15.68
N ARG A 104 -8.26 -9.37 15.35
CA ARG A 104 -9.54 -9.88 15.83
C ARG A 104 -10.09 -10.86 14.83
N MET A 105 -10.50 -12.06 15.29
CA MET A 105 -10.69 -13.25 14.46
C MET A 105 -12.13 -13.72 14.44
N VAL A 106 -12.58 -14.21 13.27
CA VAL A 106 -13.80 -15.01 13.10
C VAL A 106 -13.45 -16.35 12.47
N LYS A 107 -14.24 -17.39 12.76
CA LYS A 107 -14.11 -18.69 12.14
C LYS A 107 -14.79 -18.68 10.78
N THR A 108 -14.10 -19.12 9.73
CA THR A 108 -14.63 -19.22 8.35
C THR A 108 -15.05 -20.65 8.03
N GLN A 109 -15.90 -20.81 7.02
CA GLN A 109 -16.37 -22.10 6.56
C GLN A 109 -15.85 -22.41 5.15
N LEU A 110 -14.73 -23.13 5.07
CA LEU A 110 -14.10 -23.53 3.81
C LEU A 110 -14.50 -24.93 3.31
N MET A 111 -15.05 -25.75 4.20
CA MET A 111 -15.49 -27.12 3.91
C MET A 111 -16.98 -27.28 4.21
N GLU A 112 -17.72 -27.99 3.38
CA GLU A 112 -19.08 -28.39 3.73
C GLU A 112 -19.12 -29.20 5.03
N PRO A 113 -20.21 -29.13 5.80
CA PRO A 113 -20.31 -29.77 7.15
C PRO A 113 -19.91 -31.25 7.15
N GLY A 114 -20.26 -32.01 6.13
CA GLY A 114 -19.90 -33.44 6.01
C GLY A 114 -18.41 -33.69 5.91
N LEU A 115 -17.63 -32.79 5.25
CA LEU A 115 -16.17 -32.85 5.18
C LEU A 115 -15.56 -32.32 6.48
N ALA A 116 -16.03 -31.19 6.99
CA ALA A 116 -15.55 -30.58 8.22
C ALA A 116 -15.68 -31.52 9.43
N ASN A 117 -16.77 -32.26 9.53
CA ASN A 117 -16.98 -33.23 10.61
C ASN A 117 -16.01 -34.44 10.55
N ARG A 118 -15.52 -34.81 9.35
CA ARG A 118 -14.52 -35.88 9.19
C ARG A 118 -13.11 -35.39 9.49
N TYR A 119 -12.85 -34.09 9.33
CA TYR A 119 -11.55 -33.46 9.58
C TYR A 119 -11.69 -32.28 10.57
N PRO A 120 -12.18 -32.51 11.79
CA PRO A 120 -12.52 -31.44 12.74
C PRO A 120 -11.31 -30.61 13.20
N HIS A 121 -10.09 -31.13 13.00
CA HIS A 121 -8.83 -30.45 13.27
C HIS A 121 -8.37 -29.53 12.13
N PHE A 122 -9.02 -29.56 10.97
CA PHE A 122 -8.82 -28.59 9.89
C PHE A 122 -9.74 -27.42 10.12
N VAL A 123 -9.17 -26.28 10.44
CA VAL A 123 -9.93 -25.06 10.78
C VAL A 123 -9.39 -23.87 10.03
N THR A 124 -10.28 -22.98 9.64
CA THR A 124 -9.94 -21.76 8.93
C THR A 124 -10.55 -20.54 9.64
N TYR A 125 -9.82 -19.44 9.58
CA TYR A 125 -10.20 -18.20 10.22
C TYR A 125 -9.86 -17.02 9.30
N ALA A 126 -10.58 -15.92 9.49
CA ALA A 126 -10.25 -14.62 8.94
C ALA A 126 -10.26 -13.58 10.05
N GLY A 127 -9.50 -12.51 9.87
CA GLY A 127 -9.35 -11.49 10.89
C GLY A 127 -9.07 -10.11 10.32
N ILE A 128 -9.28 -9.10 11.16
CA ILE A 128 -8.94 -7.70 10.88
C ILE A 128 -8.00 -7.19 11.96
N SER A 129 -7.02 -6.41 11.56
CA SER A 129 -6.06 -5.78 12.48
C SER A 129 -6.74 -4.72 13.35
N LEU A 130 -6.30 -4.62 14.61
CA LEU A 130 -6.77 -3.60 15.55
C LEU A 130 -6.00 -2.28 15.39
N GLU A 131 -4.73 -2.37 14.99
CA GLU A 131 -3.87 -1.20 14.77
C GLU A 131 -4.06 -0.60 13.37
N ASN A 132 -4.22 -1.46 12.35
CA ASN A 132 -4.31 -1.08 10.95
C ASN A 132 -5.54 -1.71 10.30
N PRO A 133 -6.73 -1.09 10.37
CA PRO A 133 -7.98 -1.69 9.88
C PRO A 133 -8.03 -2.03 8.39
N THR A 134 -7.02 -1.62 7.61
CA THR A 134 -6.84 -2.05 6.21
C THR A 134 -6.11 -3.39 6.08
N HIS A 135 -5.56 -3.93 7.19
CA HIS A 135 -4.90 -5.22 7.19
C HIS A 135 -5.88 -6.33 7.54
N THR A 136 -5.98 -7.32 6.68
CA THR A 136 -6.79 -8.52 6.91
C THR A 136 -5.91 -9.75 6.91
N ILE A 137 -6.26 -10.75 7.73
CA ILE A 137 -5.53 -12.02 7.83
C ILE A 137 -6.44 -13.19 7.53
N TYR A 138 -5.92 -14.18 6.80
CA TYR A 138 -6.57 -15.44 6.50
C TYR A 138 -5.69 -16.59 6.98
N ILE A 139 -6.22 -17.47 7.82
CA ILE A 139 -5.47 -18.52 8.51
C ILE A 139 -6.12 -19.87 8.25
N SER A 140 -5.29 -20.87 7.93
CA SER A 140 -5.64 -22.29 8.03
C SER A 140 -4.70 -23.01 9.01
N ILE A 141 -5.25 -23.89 9.82
CA ILE A 141 -4.49 -24.79 10.70
C ILE A 141 -4.91 -26.22 10.40
N THR A 142 -3.97 -26.99 9.85
CA THR A 142 -4.16 -28.38 9.42
C THR A 142 -3.09 -29.28 10.02
N GLU A 143 -2.97 -30.52 9.57
CA GLU A 143 -1.85 -31.40 9.90
C GLU A 143 -0.52 -30.97 9.27
N LEU A 144 -0.55 -30.10 8.24
CA LEU A 144 0.65 -29.52 7.64
C LEU A 144 1.18 -28.30 8.42
N GLY A 145 0.50 -27.90 9.50
CA GLY A 145 0.82 -26.75 10.31
C GLY A 145 -0.10 -25.55 10.10
N LEU A 146 0.38 -24.39 10.49
CA LEU A 146 -0.25 -23.08 10.30
C LEU A 146 0.17 -22.52 8.92
N HIS A 147 -0.80 -22.07 8.15
CA HIS A 147 -0.56 -21.26 6.96
C HIS A 147 -1.39 -19.98 7.09
N ALA A 148 -0.77 -18.83 6.83
CA ALA A 148 -1.49 -17.56 6.87
C ALA A 148 -1.07 -16.63 5.73
N MET A 149 -1.98 -15.72 5.39
CA MET A 149 -1.75 -14.60 4.48
C MET A 149 -2.32 -13.33 5.14
N ILE A 150 -1.50 -12.29 5.25
CA ILE A 150 -1.96 -10.95 5.60
C ILE A 150 -1.98 -10.13 4.31
N VAL A 151 -3.13 -9.55 4.01
CA VAL A 151 -3.28 -8.57 2.93
C VAL A 151 -3.12 -7.19 3.51
N SER A 152 -2.18 -6.40 2.99
CA SER A 152 -1.90 -5.05 3.47
C SER A 152 -1.45 -4.12 2.35
N PRO A 153 -1.62 -2.79 2.51
CA PRO A 153 -1.11 -1.79 1.57
C PRO A 153 0.41 -1.81 1.38
N GLU A 154 1.16 -2.22 2.39
CA GLU A 154 2.63 -2.31 2.38
C GLU A 154 3.13 -3.54 1.60
N GLY A 155 2.21 -4.44 1.28
CA GLY A 155 2.43 -5.71 0.58
C GLY A 155 2.01 -6.92 1.41
N ASN A 156 1.64 -7.98 0.72
CA ASN A 156 1.16 -9.18 1.38
C ASN A 156 2.28 -9.89 2.15
N VAL A 157 1.92 -10.40 3.34
CA VAL A 157 2.80 -11.16 4.22
C VAL A 157 2.30 -12.61 4.28
N PHE A 158 3.22 -13.55 4.26
CA PHE A 158 2.93 -14.98 4.34
C PHE A 158 3.60 -15.60 5.56
N ILE A 159 2.91 -16.55 6.16
CA ILE A 159 3.41 -17.39 7.25
C ILE A 159 3.28 -18.84 6.79
N ASP A 160 4.41 -19.51 6.72
CA ASP A 160 4.49 -20.92 6.30
C ASP A 160 5.40 -21.72 7.22
N PRO A 161 5.11 -23.04 7.42
CA PRO A 161 6.05 -23.94 8.10
C PRO A 161 7.40 -23.99 7.40
N VAL A 162 8.49 -24.10 8.15
CA VAL A 162 9.85 -24.22 7.60
C VAL A 162 9.97 -25.45 6.70
N GLU A 163 9.33 -26.55 7.06
CA GLU A 163 9.31 -27.83 6.34
C GLU A 163 7.90 -28.40 6.34
N LEU A 164 7.63 -29.31 5.39
CA LEU A 164 6.38 -30.03 5.35
C LEU A 164 6.10 -30.76 6.67
N ARG A 165 4.92 -30.55 7.25
CA ARG A 165 4.49 -31.08 8.55
C ARG A 165 5.26 -30.55 9.76
N ASN A 166 6.07 -29.52 9.63
CA ASN A 166 6.60 -28.81 10.78
C ASN A 166 5.50 -27.97 11.42
N THR A 167 5.11 -28.32 12.65
CA THR A 167 4.04 -27.63 13.37
C THR A 167 4.58 -26.67 14.43
N LYS A 168 5.89 -26.42 14.44
CA LYS A 168 6.54 -25.61 15.46
C LYS A 168 7.29 -24.41 14.88
N ASP A 169 8.10 -24.63 13.82
CA ASP A 169 9.00 -23.63 13.26
C ASP A 169 8.42 -23.04 11.96
N TYR A 170 8.39 -21.72 11.87
CA TYR A 170 7.75 -20.99 10.77
C TYR A 170 8.64 -19.89 10.23
N ILE A 171 8.47 -19.58 8.95
CA ILE A 171 9.00 -18.38 8.31
C ILE A 171 7.87 -17.40 8.02
N ILE A 172 8.20 -16.11 8.18
CA ILE A 172 7.32 -14.97 7.89
C ILE A 172 8.04 -14.07 6.90
N TYR A 173 7.40 -13.76 5.79
CA TYR A 173 8.05 -13.02 4.70
C TYR A 173 7.06 -12.16 3.93
N PHE A 174 7.56 -11.09 3.31
CA PHE A 174 6.79 -10.34 2.33
C PHE A 174 6.81 -11.08 0.98
N ARG A 175 5.70 -11.03 0.25
CA ARG A 175 5.60 -11.59 -1.10
C ARG A 175 6.71 -11.09 -2.04
N LYS A 176 7.05 -9.82 -1.98
CA LYS A 176 8.11 -9.20 -2.80
C LYS A 176 9.50 -9.81 -2.59
N ASP A 177 9.71 -10.54 -1.49
CA ASP A 177 10.98 -11.20 -1.19
C ASP A 177 11.04 -12.63 -1.75
N LEU A 178 9.98 -13.10 -2.45
CA LEU A 178 9.99 -14.37 -3.20
C LEU A 178 10.75 -14.22 -4.52
N ILE A 179 11.57 -15.23 -4.82
CA ILE A 179 12.29 -15.32 -6.09
C ILE A 179 11.33 -15.81 -7.18
N ALA A 180 11.43 -15.27 -8.40
CA ALA A 180 10.62 -15.69 -9.53
C ALA A 180 10.88 -17.15 -9.90
N HIS A 181 9.80 -17.87 -10.26
CA HIS A 181 9.85 -19.23 -10.79
C HIS A 181 9.57 -19.21 -12.30
N GLY A 182 10.61 -19.42 -13.11
CA GLY A 182 10.56 -19.26 -14.56
C GLY A 182 9.84 -20.36 -15.37
N ASP A 183 9.25 -21.37 -14.75
CA ASP A 183 8.83 -22.59 -15.43
C ASP A 183 7.31 -22.73 -15.66
N PHE A 184 6.52 -21.68 -15.40
CA PHE A 184 5.07 -21.74 -15.60
C PHE A 184 4.67 -21.42 -17.04
N ILE A 185 3.77 -22.22 -17.62
CA ILE A 185 3.12 -22.01 -18.91
C ILE A 185 1.62 -22.06 -18.67
N CYS A 186 0.88 -21.01 -19.02
CA CYS A 186 -0.57 -21.03 -19.11
C CYS A 186 -0.97 -21.17 -20.58
N GLU A 187 -1.84 -22.15 -20.89
CA GLU A 187 -2.23 -22.51 -22.26
C GLU A 187 -3.65 -22.06 -22.64
N THR A 188 -4.29 -21.21 -21.86
CA THR A 188 -5.72 -20.84 -22.01
C THR A 188 -6.08 -20.35 -23.42
N ASP A 189 -5.17 -19.67 -24.13
CA ASP A 189 -5.43 -19.13 -25.46
C ASP A 189 -5.32 -20.14 -26.59
N THR A 190 -4.65 -21.29 -26.42
CA THR A 190 -4.58 -22.32 -27.43
C THR A 190 -5.93 -23.04 -27.67
N ILE A 191 -6.82 -23.03 -26.68
CA ILE A 191 -8.16 -23.60 -26.74
C ILE A 191 -9.12 -22.71 -27.56
N LYS A 192 -8.86 -21.40 -27.66
CA LYS A 192 -9.70 -20.46 -28.42
C LYS A 192 -9.75 -20.75 -29.93
N SER A 193 -8.74 -21.41 -30.49
CA SER A 193 -8.66 -21.65 -31.94
C SER A 193 -9.56 -22.78 -32.44
N ALA A 194 -10.02 -23.70 -31.59
CA ALA A 194 -10.70 -24.89 -32.04
C ALA A 194 -12.24 -24.78 -32.12
N ASN A 195 -12.94 -24.00 -31.28
CA ASN A 195 -14.42 -24.04 -31.22
C ASN A 195 -15.18 -22.77 -30.79
N TRP A 196 -14.56 -21.59 -30.72
CA TRP A 196 -15.24 -20.39 -30.16
C TRP A 196 -15.65 -19.32 -31.16
N LYS A 197 -15.83 -19.65 -32.45
CA LYS A 197 -16.24 -18.69 -33.50
C LYS A 197 -17.68 -18.18 -33.38
N ASN A 198 -18.49 -18.63 -32.44
CA ASN A 198 -19.93 -18.29 -32.37
C ASN A 198 -20.47 -18.00 -30.95
N VAL A 199 -19.72 -17.37 -30.05
CA VAL A 199 -20.41 -16.57 -29.04
C VAL A 199 -20.44 -15.15 -29.62
N SER A 200 -21.53 -14.85 -30.29
CA SER A 200 -21.91 -13.53 -30.74
C SER A 200 -21.56 -12.52 -29.65
N SER A 201 -20.67 -11.61 -29.99
CA SER A 201 -20.55 -10.32 -29.26
C SER A 201 -21.88 -9.63 -29.46
N ASN A 202 -22.85 -9.97 -28.63
CA ASN A 202 -24.00 -9.12 -28.45
C ASN A 202 -23.45 -7.81 -27.89
N THR A 203 -23.38 -6.81 -28.76
CA THR A 203 -23.07 -5.41 -28.45
C THR A 203 -24.25 -4.78 -27.69
N ASN A 204 -24.83 -5.48 -26.73
CA ASN A 204 -25.65 -4.88 -25.71
C ASN A 204 -24.67 -4.28 -24.68
N THR A 205 -24.82 -3.00 -24.47
CA THR A 205 -24.24 -2.21 -23.40
C THR A 205 -23.91 -3.10 -22.20
N GLN A 206 -22.62 -3.46 -22.08
CA GLN A 206 -22.18 -4.21 -20.91
C GLN A 206 -22.56 -3.38 -19.70
N ASN A 207 -23.45 -3.91 -18.87
CA ASN A 207 -23.72 -3.31 -17.58
C ASN A 207 -22.39 -3.33 -16.83
N VAL A 208 -21.77 -2.16 -16.74
CA VAL A 208 -20.53 -2.02 -15.97
C VAL A 208 -20.92 -2.20 -14.53
N PHE A 209 -20.46 -3.31 -13.89
CA PHE A 209 -20.62 -3.48 -12.46
C PHE A 209 -19.75 -2.44 -11.76
N ARG A 210 -20.37 -1.61 -10.94
CA ARG A 210 -19.76 -0.46 -10.28
C ARG A 210 -19.36 -0.75 -8.86
N SER A 211 -20.03 -1.74 -8.24
CA SER A 211 -19.77 -2.12 -6.85
C SER A 211 -20.20 -3.54 -6.57
N ASN A 212 -19.55 -4.17 -5.60
CA ASN A 212 -19.92 -5.46 -5.03
C ASN A 212 -19.82 -5.39 -3.49
N GLY A 213 -19.97 -6.51 -2.81
CA GLY A 213 -19.77 -6.63 -1.36
C GLY A 213 -21.05 -6.79 -0.55
N THR A 214 -22.23 -6.42 -1.07
CA THR A 214 -23.51 -6.58 -0.35
C THR A 214 -23.95 -8.04 -0.23
N GLN A 215 -23.47 -8.92 -1.10
CA GLN A 215 -23.75 -10.37 -1.11
C GLN A 215 -22.48 -11.15 -1.40
N LEU A 216 -22.17 -12.11 -0.53
CA LEU A 216 -21.17 -13.14 -0.78
C LEU A 216 -21.81 -14.26 -1.61
N ARG A 217 -21.14 -14.63 -2.71
CA ARG A 217 -21.55 -15.75 -3.58
C ARG A 217 -20.70 -16.97 -3.30
N THR A 218 -21.31 -18.00 -2.74
CA THR A 218 -20.64 -19.24 -2.38
C THR A 218 -20.92 -20.32 -3.42
N TYR A 219 -19.84 -20.93 -3.94
CA TYR A 219 -19.86 -22.03 -4.90
C TYR A 219 -19.33 -23.31 -4.27
N ARG A 220 -19.98 -24.45 -4.53
CA ARG A 220 -19.51 -25.76 -4.10
C ARG A 220 -18.36 -26.19 -5.01
N LEU A 221 -17.16 -26.31 -4.45
CA LEU A 221 -15.93 -26.65 -5.16
C LEU A 221 -15.64 -28.15 -5.05
N ALA A 222 -15.60 -28.84 -6.17
CA ALA A 222 -15.03 -30.18 -6.31
C ALA A 222 -13.56 -30.05 -6.72
N LEU A 223 -12.64 -30.15 -5.76
CA LEU A 223 -11.20 -29.99 -5.96
C LEU A 223 -10.50 -31.34 -5.98
N ALA A 224 -10.16 -31.79 -7.18
CA ALA A 224 -9.41 -33.04 -7.40
C ALA A 224 -7.90 -32.84 -7.28
N CYS A 225 -7.15 -33.90 -7.18
CA CYS A 225 -5.70 -33.88 -7.41
C CYS A 225 -5.17 -35.17 -8.02
N THR A 226 -4.04 -35.05 -8.73
CA THR A 226 -3.27 -36.19 -9.24
C THR A 226 -2.51 -36.89 -8.11
N GLY A 227 -2.09 -38.12 -8.35
CA GLY A 227 -1.25 -38.87 -7.40
C GLY A 227 0.09 -38.20 -7.14
N GLU A 228 0.65 -37.52 -8.14
CA GLU A 228 1.88 -36.73 -8.00
C GLU A 228 1.69 -35.54 -7.07
N TYR A 229 0.58 -34.80 -7.15
CA TYR A 229 0.28 -33.75 -6.20
C TYR A 229 0.18 -34.30 -4.78
N ALA A 230 -0.59 -35.36 -4.59
CA ALA A 230 -0.74 -36.01 -3.28
C ALA A 230 0.61 -36.44 -2.68
N ALA A 231 1.52 -36.97 -3.50
CA ALA A 231 2.87 -37.34 -3.08
C ALA A 231 3.65 -36.14 -2.51
N THR A 232 3.51 -34.93 -3.08
CA THR A 232 4.14 -33.72 -2.55
C THR A 232 3.60 -33.30 -1.16
N LYS A 233 2.42 -33.79 -0.78
CA LYS A 233 1.75 -33.53 0.51
C LYS A 233 1.88 -34.71 1.49
N GLY A 234 2.77 -35.64 1.19
CA GLY A 234 3.08 -36.80 2.04
C GLY A 234 2.30 -38.07 1.69
N GLY A 235 1.68 -38.15 0.50
CA GLY A 235 1.09 -39.36 -0.07
C GLY A 235 -0.15 -39.88 0.67
N THR A 236 -0.88 -39.01 1.37
CA THR A 236 -2.11 -39.37 2.09
C THR A 236 -3.27 -38.48 1.69
N THR A 237 -4.49 -39.00 1.78
CA THR A 237 -5.72 -38.21 1.52
C THR A 237 -5.80 -36.99 2.46
N SER A 238 -5.46 -37.16 3.73
CA SER A 238 -5.46 -36.07 4.71
C SER A 238 -4.42 -35.00 4.36
N GLY A 239 -3.18 -35.40 4.01
CA GLY A 239 -2.13 -34.46 3.61
C GLY A 239 -2.46 -33.69 2.34
N ALA A 240 -3.02 -34.35 1.30
CA ALA A 240 -3.47 -33.70 0.10
C ALA A 240 -4.60 -32.70 0.38
N LEU A 241 -5.61 -33.10 1.17
CA LEU A 241 -6.70 -32.23 1.60
C LEU A 241 -6.19 -31.03 2.42
N ALA A 242 -5.21 -31.25 3.30
CA ALA A 242 -4.61 -30.18 4.09
C ALA A 242 -3.91 -29.11 3.20
N GLY A 243 -3.21 -29.56 2.14
CA GLY A 243 -2.64 -28.67 1.13
C GLY A 243 -3.71 -27.90 0.37
N MET A 244 -4.81 -28.55 -0.02
CA MET A 244 -5.96 -27.89 -0.66
C MET A 244 -6.59 -26.83 0.25
N VAL A 245 -6.78 -27.13 1.54
CA VAL A 245 -7.31 -26.18 2.54
C VAL A 245 -6.39 -24.97 2.69
N ALA A 246 -5.08 -25.17 2.73
CA ALA A 246 -4.12 -24.07 2.82
C ALA A 246 -4.21 -23.15 1.58
N SER A 247 -4.16 -23.73 0.37
CA SER A 247 -4.28 -22.96 -0.89
C SER A 247 -5.62 -22.23 -1.00
N MET A 248 -6.74 -22.90 -0.74
CA MET A 248 -8.06 -22.31 -0.89
C MET A 248 -8.39 -21.27 0.18
N THR A 249 -7.74 -21.31 1.36
CA THR A 249 -7.84 -20.24 2.36
C THR A 249 -7.26 -18.93 1.82
N ARG A 250 -6.14 -18.97 1.14
CA ARG A 250 -5.49 -17.80 0.51
C ARG A 250 -6.26 -17.32 -0.71
N VAL A 251 -6.66 -18.22 -1.58
CA VAL A 251 -7.45 -17.91 -2.79
C VAL A 251 -8.77 -17.25 -2.41
N ASN A 252 -9.53 -17.84 -1.48
CA ASN A 252 -10.77 -17.25 -1.00
C ASN A 252 -10.54 -15.89 -0.33
N GLY A 253 -9.44 -15.70 0.41
CA GLY A 253 -9.11 -14.39 0.99
C GLY A 253 -9.08 -13.28 -0.07
N VAL A 254 -8.50 -13.55 -1.23
CA VAL A 254 -8.48 -12.61 -2.37
C VAL A 254 -9.86 -12.48 -3.01
N TYR A 255 -10.52 -13.60 -3.30
CA TYR A 255 -11.82 -13.60 -4.00
C TYR A 255 -12.94 -12.95 -3.18
N GLU A 256 -12.93 -13.14 -1.87
CA GLU A 256 -13.89 -12.53 -0.96
C GLU A 256 -13.69 -11.01 -0.86
N SER A 257 -12.45 -10.56 -0.78
CA SER A 257 -12.13 -9.14 -0.68
C SER A 257 -12.32 -8.38 -2.00
N GLU A 258 -12.05 -9.02 -3.15
CA GLU A 258 -12.03 -8.35 -4.46
C GLU A 258 -13.36 -8.47 -5.23
N VAL A 259 -14.05 -9.61 -5.13
CA VAL A 259 -15.23 -9.91 -5.97
C VAL A 259 -16.39 -10.54 -5.19
N ALA A 260 -16.30 -10.63 -3.87
CA ALA A 260 -17.29 -11.23 -2.98
C ALA A 260 -17.71 -12.65 -3.42
N ILE A 261 -16.72 -13.47 -3.79
CA ILE A 261 -16.89 -14.88 -4.19
C ILE A 261 -16.17 -15.77 -3.18
N ARG A 262 -16.78 -16.87 -2.80
CA ARG A 262 -16.23 -17.95 -1.97
C ARG A 262 -16.40 -19.29 -2.64
N MET A 263 -15.40 -20.15 -2.51
CA MET A 263 -15.42 -21.54 -2.97
C MET A 263 -15.28 -22.46 -1.76
N VAL A 264 -16.26 -23.36 -1.56
CA VAL A 264 -16.32 -24.27 -0.39
C VAL A 264 -16.16 -25.71 -0.88
N LEU A 265 -15.19 -26.43 -0.32
CA LEU A 265 -14.94 -27.83 -0.64
C LEU A 265 -16.16 -28.71 -0.31
N ILE A 266 -16.61 -29.49 -1.28
CA ILE A 266 -17.79 -30.36 -1.15
C ILE A 266 -17.60 -31.45 -0.09
N ALA A 267 -18.71 -31.95 0.47
CA ALA A 267 -18.69 -32.94 1.54
C ALA A 267 -17.89 -34.21 1.20
N ASN A 268 -17.97 -34.70 -0.01
CA ASN A 268 -17.29 -35.91 -0.47
C ASN A 268 -16.02 -35.62 -1.29
N ASN A 269 -15.37 -34.48 -1.11
CA ASN A 269 -14.18 -34.07 -1.86
C ASN A 269 -13.03 -35.11 -1.81
N THR A 270 -12.93 -35.88 -0.73
CA THR A 270 -11.91 -36.94 -0.60
C THR A 270 -12.03 -38.07 -1.62
N SER A 271 -13.20 -38.23 -2.28
CA SER A 271 -13.39 -39.26 -3.29
C SER A 271 -12.67 -38.98 -4.60
N ILE A 272 -12.21 -37.75 -4.81
CA ILE A 272 -11.47 -37.30 -6.01
C ILE A 272 -10.01 -36.88 -5.66
N ILE A 273 -9.51 -37.33 -4.50
CA ILE A 273 -8.09 -37.22 -4.13
C ILE A 273 -7.41 -38.54 -4.48
N TYR A 274 -6.57 -38.56 -5.50
CA TYR A 274 -5.84 -39.72 -5.93
C TYR A 274 -4.46 -39.78 -5.31
N LEU A 275 -4.03 -40.98 -4.87
CA LEU A 275 -2.74 -41.18 -4.19
C LEU A 275 -1.71 -41.92 -5.06
N ASN A 276 -2.15 -42.55 -6.11
CA ASN A 276 -1.31 -43.35 -7.00
C ASN A 276 -1.33 -42.77 -8.42
N SER A 277 -0.22 -42.17 -8.81
CA SER A 277 -0.02 -41.55 -10.12
C SER A 277 -0.07 -42.55 -11.30
N ALA A 278 0.08 -43.88 -11.04
CA ALA A 278 0.00 -44.87 -12.11
C ALA A 278 -1.44 -45.28 -12.43
N THR A 279 -2.40 -44.93 -11.58
CA THR A 279 -3.81 -45.34 -11.70
C THR A 279 -4.83 -44.24 -11.59
N ASP A 280 -4.38 -43.00 -11.31
CA ASP A 280 -5.28 -41.84 -11.32
C ASP A 280 -5.79 -41.56 -12.78
N PRO A 281 -6.92 -40.87 -12.93
CA PRO A 281 -7.52 -40.63 -14.23
C PRO A 281 -6.91 -39.44 -15.00
N TYR A 282 -5.71 -38.98 -14.64
CA TYR A 282 -5.14 -37.74 -15.14
C TYR A 282 -3.81 -37.90 -15.88
N THR A 283 -3.68 -37.19 -16.99
CA THR A 283 -2.40 -37.02 -17.71
C THR A 283 -1.62 -35.86 -17.11
N ASN A 284 -0.97 -36.05 -15.94
CA ASN A 284 -0.36 -35.02 -15.08
C ASN A 284 0.46 -33.95 -15.82
N ASN A 285 1.11 -34.26 -16.93
CA ASN A 285 1.98 -33.34 -17.67
C ASN A 285 1.29 -32.66 -18.89
N ASN A 286 -0.03 -32.80 -19.03
CA ASN A 286 -0.79 -32.19 -20.12
C ASN A 286 -2.07 -31.52 -19.62
N GLY A 287 -1.99 -30.21 -19.34
CA GLY A 287 -3.10 -29.42 -18.79
C GLY A 287 -4.34 -29.43 -19.71
N VAL A 288 -4.15 -29.31 -21.01
CA VAL A 288 -5.27 -29.30 -21.98
C VAL A 288 -6.03 -30.63 -21.97
N THR A 289 -5.34 -31.76 -21.90
CA THR A 289 -5.96 -33.08 -21.78
C THR A 289 -6.68 -33.19 -20.42
N MET A 290 -6.05 -32.75 -19.33
CA MET A 290 -6.64 -32.79 -17.98
C MET A 290 -7.94 -31.99 -17.86
N LEU A 291 -8.19 -30.95 -18.68
CA LEU A 291 -9.47 -30.23 -18.68
C LEU A 291 -10.65 -31.17 -18.97
N GLY A 292 -10.50 -32.05 -19.97
CA GLY A 292 -11.52 -33.04 -20.32
C GLY A 292 -11.61 -34.16 -19.29
N GLU A 293 -10.45 -34.69 -18.87
CA GLU A 293 -10.34 -35.76 -17.87
C GLU A 293 -11.00 -35.31 -16.55
N ASN A 294 -10.74 -34.08 -16.09
CA ASN A 294 -11.31 -33.57 -14.86
C ASN A 294 -12.82 -33.41 -14.91
N GLN A 295 -13.37 -32.90 -16.02
CA GLN A 295 -14.83 -32.83 -16.20
C GLN A 295 -15.47 -34.22 -16.14
N LEU A 296 -14.93 -35.18 -16.89
CA LEU A 296 -15.45 -36.54 -16.92
C LEU A 296 -15.34 -37.24 -15.58
N ASN A 297 -14.19 -37.12 -14.92
CA ASN A 297 -13.93 -37.75 -13.63
C ASN A 297 -14.83 -37.20 -12.53
N ILE A 298 -14.92 -35.88 -12.40
CA ILE A 298 -15.77 -35.28 -11.34
C ILE A 298 -17.25 -35.60 -11.59
N ASP A 299 -17.71 -35.54 -12.82
CA ASP A 299 -19.09 -35.93 -13.16
C ASP A 299 -19.38 -37.39 -12.82
N ALA A 300 -18.44 -38.30 -13.06
CA ALA A 300 -18.62 -39.73 -12.78
C ALA A 300 -18.58 -40.05 -11.28
N VAL A 301 -17.66 -39.41 -10.51
CA VAL A 301 -17.43 -39.75 -9.10
C VAL A 301 -18.32 -38.95 -8.15
N ILE A 302 -18.52 -37.67 -8.44
CA ILE A 302 -19.28 -36.73 -7.58
C ILE A 302 -20.72 -36.57 -8.08
N GLY A 303 -20.91 -36.60 -9.39
CA GLY A 303 -22.20 -36.33 -10.05
C GLY A 303 -22.40 -34.85 -10.33
N THR A 304 -22.81 -34.52 -11.55
CA THR A 304 -22.93 -33.13 -12.04
C THR A 304 -23.80 -32.23 -11.18
N ALA A 305 -24.81 -32.74 -10.46
CA ALA A 305 -25.68 -31.94 -9.60
C ALA A 305 -25.03 -31.52 -8.25
N ASN A 306 -23.91 -32.13 -7.87
CA ASN A 306 -23.37 -32.04 -6.50
C ASN A 306 -22.24 -31.05 -6.36
N TYR A 307 -21.87 -30.30 -7.41
CA TYR A 307 -20.85 -29.26 -7.37
C TYR A 307 -21.18 -28.13 -8.36
N ASP A 308 -20.57 -26.97 -8.17
CA ASP A 308 -20.83 -25.76 -8.94
C ASP A 308 -19.61 -25.35 -9.79
N ILE A 309 -18.40 -25.63 -9.29
CA ILE A 309 -17.11 -25.46 -9.92
C ILE A 309 -16.21 -26.66 -9.61
N GLY A 310 -15.47 -27.16 -10.58
CA GLY A 310 -14.47 -28.21 -10.40
C GLY A 310 -13.09 -27.74 -10.85
N HIS A 311 -12.05 -28.21 -10.16
CA HIS A 311 -10.67 -27.90 -10.47
C HIS A 311 -9.78 -29.10 -10.14
N VAL A 312 -8.59 -29.21 -10.75
CA VAL A 312 -7.63 -30.27 -10.40
C VAL A 312 -6.25 -29.66 -10.13
N PHE A 313 -5.64 -30.08 -9.02
CA PHE A 313 -4.26 -29.78 -8.68
C PHE A 313 -3.32 -30.89 -9.17
N SER A 314 -2.23 -30.50 -9.83
CA SER A 314 -1.22 -31.39 -10.40
C SER A 314 0.20 -30.90 -10.13
N THR A 315 1.20 -31.67 -10.54
CA THR A 315 2.60 -31.25 -10.49
C THR A 315 3.16 -30.86 -11.86
N GLY A 316 2.41 -31.02 -12.91
CA GLY A 316 2.79 -30.70 -14.29
C GLY A 316 1.60 -30.20 -15.09
N GLY A 317 1.82 -29.93 -16.38
CA GLY A 317 0.77 -29.47 -17.30
C GLY A 317 0.46 -27.96 -17.20
N GLY A 318 1.14 -27.21 -16.34
CA GLY A 318 0.94 -25.76 -16.20
C GLY A 318 -0.46 -25.38 -15.71
N GLY A 319 -0.90 -24.15 -16.03
CA GLY A 319 -2.25 -23.68 -15.77
C GLY A 319 -3.09 -23.68 -17.05
N VAL A 320 -4.35 -24.07 -16.93
CA VAL A 320 -5.33 -23.95 -18.02
C VAL A 320 -6.76 -24.03 -17.49
N ALA A 321 -7.63 -23.16 -17.99
CA ALA A 321 -9.04 -23.17 -17.61
C ALA A 321 -9.98 -22.74 -18.74
N SER A 322 -11.21 -23.23 -18.70
CA SER A 322 -12.28 -22.78 -19.59
C SER A 322 -12.92 -21.51 -19.00
N LEU A 323 -13.02 -20.46 -19.82
CA LEU A 323 -13.68 -19.21 -19.42
C LEU A 323 -15.17 -19.43 -19.14
N ASN A 324 -15.71 -18.72 -18.13
CA ASN A 324 -17.14 -18.71 -17.78
C ASN A 324 -17.70 -20.12 -17.48
N SER A 325 -16.93 -20.94 -16.78
CA SER A 325 -17.21 -22.35 -16.61
C SER A 325 -18.12 -22.71 -15.42
N PRO A 326 -18.09 -22.08 -14.25
CA PRO A 326 -18.96 -22.38 -13.13
C PRO A 326 -20.45 -22.41 -13.51
N CYS A 327 -21.22 -23.26 -12.88
CA CYS A 327 -22.65 -23.52 -13.14
C CYS A 327 -22.96 -24.21 -14.51
N SER A 328 -22.00 -24.34 -15.40
CA SER A 328 -22.18 -24.99 -16.70
C SER A 328 -22.03 -26.49 -16.59
N ALA A 329 -23.09 -27.28 -16.84
CA ALA A 329 -23.06 -28.71 -16.69
C ALA A 329 -21.95 -29.40 -17.52
N SER A 330 -21.55 -28.82 -18.65
CA SER A 330 -20.59 -29.42 -19.59
C SER A 330 -19.14 -28.93 -19.41
N SER A 331 -18.91 -27.89 -18.59
CA SER A 331 -17.58 -27.24 -18.51
C SER A 331 -17.16 -26.79 -17.12
N LYS A 332 -18.01 -26.91 -16.10
CA LYS A 332 -17.75 -26.36 -14.77
C LYS A 332 -16.56 -27.00 -14.05
N ALA A 333 -16.09 -28.16 -14.46
CA ALA A 333 -14.91 -28.82 -13.92
C ALA A 333 -13.66 -28.66 -14.82
N ARG A 334 -13.70 -27.77 -15.82
CA ARG A 334 -12.58 -27.54 -16.75
C ARG A 334 -11.65 -26.49 -16.22
N GLY A 335 -10.90 -26.81 -15.15
CA GLY A 335 -9.85 -26.01 -14.54
C GLY A 335 -8.71 -26.90 -14.04
N VAL A 336 -7.49 -26.52 -14.33
CA VAL A 336 -6.25 -27.24 -13.99
C VAL A 336 -5.21 -26.24 -13.49
N THR A 337 -4.53 -26.57 -12.38
CA THR A 337 -3.32 -25.87 -11.94
C THR A 337 -2.25 -26.88 -11.57
N GLY A 338 -1.12 -26.83 -12.29
CA GLY A 338 0.03 -27.71 -12.07
C GLY A 338 1.33 -26.95 -11.97
N LEU A 339 2.12 -27.30 -10.95
CA LEU A 339 3.46 -26.76 -10.71
C LEU A 339 4.34 -27.85 -10.07
N GLY A 340 5.59 -28.00 -10.49
CA GLY A 340 6.53 -29.02 -10.00
C GLY A 340 6.70 -29.04 -8.48
N ASN A 341 6.48 -27.92 -7.80
CA ASN A 341 6.35 -27.82 -6.35
C ASN A 341 5.12 -26.99 -5.98
N PRO A 342 3.91 -27.59 -5.91
CA PRO A 342 2.65 -26.90 -5.71
C PRO A 342 2.48 -26.48 -4.24
N THR A 343 3.32 -25.55 -3.77
CA THR A 343 3.34 -25.13 -2.37
C THR A 343 3.65 -23.65 -2.26
N GLY A 344 2.95 -22.97 -1.37
CA GLY A 344 3.17 -21.56 -1.02
C GLY A 344 2.54 -20.60 -2.00
N ASP A 345 2.82 -19.33 -1.76
CA ASP A 345 2.12 -18.23 -2.39
C ASP A 345 2.18 -18.20 -3.92
N ALA A 346 3.33 -18.52 -4.51
CA ALA A 346 3.45 -18.56 -5.97
C ALA A 346 2.45 -19.54 -6.59
N PHE A 347 2.27 -20.74 -5.97
CA PHE A 347 1.24 -21.66 -6.43
C PHE A 347 -0.17 -21.13 -6.18
N ASP A 348 -0.43 -20.63 -4.96
CA ASP A 348 -1.76 -20.26 -4.51
C ASP A 348 -2.33 -19.05 -5.26
N ILE A 349 -1.51 -18.01 -5.47
CA ILE A 349 -1.97 -16.73 -6.03
C ILE A 349 -1.61 -16.58 -7.51
N ASP A 350 -0.35 -16.82 -7.92
CA ASP A 350 0.04 -16.63 -9.31
C ASP A 350 -0.60 -17.65 -10.25
N TYR A 351 -0.98 -18.83 -9.71
CA TYR A 351 -1.49 -19.92 -10.52
C TYR A 351 -2.92 -20.31 -10.16
N VAL A 352 -3.22 -20.75 -8.94
CA VAL A 352 -4.59 -21.19 -8.57
C VAL A 352 -5.59 -20.05 -8.69
N ALA A 353 -5.30 -18.89 -8.09
CA ALA A 353 -6.20 -17.74 -8.18
C ALA A 353 -6.34 -17.23 -9.63
N HIS A 354 -5.28 -17.31 -10.43
CA HIS A 354 -5.27 -16.96 -11.86
C HIS A 354 -6.17 -17.89 -12.66
N GLU A 355 -5.98 -19.23 -12.57
CA GLU A 355 -6.76 -20.19 -13.35
C GLU A 355 -8.25 -20.21 -12.95
N MET A 356 -8.53 -20.06 -11.65
CA MET A 356 -9.91 -19.86 -11.20
C MET A 356 -10.48 -18.53 -11.71
N GLY A 357 -9.65 -17.48 -11.85
CA GLY A 357 -10.04 -16.22 -12.49
C GLY A 357 -10.53 -16.41 -13.91
N HIS A 358 -9.86 -17.26 -14.70
CA HIS A 358 -10.35 -17.66 -16.01
C HIS A 358 -11.68 -18.42 -15.92
N GLN A 359 -11.83 -19.35 -14.99
CA GLN A 359 -13.12 -20.03 -14.79
C GLN A 359 -14.25 -19.03 -14.51
N PHE A 360 -14.00 -17.96 -13.75
CA PHE A 360 -14.95 -16.86 -13.52
C PHE A 360 -14.98 -15.79 -14.62
N GLY A 361 -14.29 -15.98 -15.74
CA GLY A 361 -14.40 -15.14 -16.95
C GLY A 361 -13.35 -14.06 -17.12
N GLY A 362 -12.36 -13.97 -16.21
CA GLY A 362 -11.24 -13.04 -16.33
C GLY A 362 -10.32 -13.38 -17.50
N ASN A 363 -9.97 -12.39 -18.32
CA ASN A 363 -9.00 -12.52 -19.41
C ASN A 363 -7.64 -11.98 -18.98
N HIS A 364 -6.59 -12.33 -19.75
CA HIS A 364 -5.24 -11.82 -19.51
C HIS A 364 -5.16 -10.30 -19.68
N THR A 365 -4.54 -9.62 -18.70
CA THR A 365 -4.47 -8.14 -18.67
C THR A 365 -3.17 -7.56 -19.22
N PHE A 366 -2.16 -8.35 -19.50
CA PHE A 366 -0.83 -7.92 -19.96
C PHE A 366 -0.80 -7.51 -21.45
N ASN A 367 0.11 -6.60 -21.81
CA ASN A 367 0.28 -6.11 -23.18
C ASN A 367 1.53 -6.63 -23.91
N SER A 368 2.44 -7.33 -23.24
CA SER A 368 3.66 -7.91 -23.84
C SER A 368 3.33 -8.99 -24.89
N ALA A 369 4.28 -9.18 -25.82
CA ALA A 369 4.26 -10.25 -26.79
C ALA A 369 5.59 -11.07 -26.79
N THR A 370 6.31 -11.07 -25.65
CA THR A 370 7.61 -11.76 -25.53
C THR A 370 7.52 -12.97 -24.61
N SER A 371 8.39 -13.97 -24.79
CA SER A 371 8.45 -15.20 -23.99
C SER A 371 7.08 -15.84 -23.82
N SER A 372 6.66 -16.23 -22.61
CA SER A 372 5.34 -16.84 -22.33
C SER A 372 4.15 -15.91 -22.60
N CYS A 373 4.36 -14.60 -22.75
CA CYS A 373 3.32 -13.66 -23.17
C CYS A 373 2.96 -13.79 -24.65
N ASN A 374 3.87 -14.35 -25.48
CA ASN A 374 3.63 -14.50 -26.91
C ASN A 374 2.52 -15.53 -27.16
N GLY A 375 1.48 -15.12 -27.90
CA GLY A 375 0.31 -15.94 -28.20
C GLY A 375 -0.75 -15.96 -27.09
N ASN A 376 -0.46 -15.47 -25.88
CA ASN A 376 -1.36 -15.53 -24.72
C ASN A 376 -2.01 -14.18 -24.36
N ARG A 377 -1.70 -13.11 -25.09
CA ARG A 377 -2.27 -11.78 -24.87
C ARG A 377 -3.74 -11.72 -25.30
N ALA A 378 -4.62 -11.28 -24.41
CA ALA A 378 -6.01 -10.99 -24.73
C ALA A 378 -6.17 -9.51 -25.14
N ALA A 379 -6.30 -9.22 -26.43
CA ALA A 379 -6.33 -7.86 -26.96
C ALA A 379 -7.47 -6.99 -26.41
N ASN A 380 -8.58 -7.60 -25.97
CA ASN A 380 -9.73 -6.93 -25.37
C ASN A 380 -9.55 -6.62 -23.86
N ALA A 381 -8.52 -7.16 -23.24
CA ALA A 381 -8.26 -7.02 -21.79
C ALA A 381 -6.85 -6.48 -21.47
N ALA A 382 -5.97 -6.25 -22.45
CA ALA A 382 -4.56 -5.90 -22.28
C ALA A 382 -4.36 -4.44 -21.80
N TYR A 383 -4.66 -4.20 -20.53
CA TYR A 383 -4.59 -2.88 -19.88
C TYR A 383 -3.31 -2.64 -19.09
N GLU A 384 -2.49 -3.68 -18.88
CA GLU A 384 -1.25 -3.57 -18.13
C GLU A 384 -0.03 -3.58 -19.07
N PRO A 385 0.95 -2.66 -18.92
CA PRO A 385 2.15 -2.67 -19.72
C PRO A 385 3.01 -3.90 -19.43
N GLY A 386 3.83 -4.32 -20.39
CA GLY A 386 4.74 -5.45 -20.24
C GLY A 386 4.01 -6.73 -19.83
N SER A 387 4.55 -7.46 -18.85
CA SER A 387 3.94 -8.68 -18.28
C SER A 387 2.67 -8.42 -17.49
N GLY A 388 2.36 -7.15 -17.18
CA GLY A 388 1.40 -6.85 -16.12
C GLY A 388 1.90 -7.31 -14.73
N ILE A 389 1.07 -7.12 -13.70
CA ILE A 389 1.42 -7.45 -12.31
C ILE A 389 0.22 -7.90 -11.47
N THR A 390 -1.01 -7.76 -11.95
CA THR A 390 -2.21 -8.24 -11.24
C THR A 390 -2.41 -9.74 -11.44
N ILE A 391 -3.38 -10.34 -10.74
CA ILE A 391 -3.58 -11.80 -10.76
C ILE A 391 -3.78 -12.33 -12.19
N MET A 392 -4.54 -11.62 -13.05
CA MET A 392 -4.77 -12.06 -14.43
C MET A 392 -3.66 -11.69 -15.42
N ALA A 393 -2.50 -11.24 -14.90
CA ALA A 393 -1.31 -10.95 -15.68
C ALA A 393 -0.26 -12.08 -15.61
N TYR A 394 0.89 -11.90 -16.26
CA TYR A 394 1.97 -12.89 -16.38
C TYR A 394 3.27 -12.41 -15.74
N ALA A 395 3.18 -11.88 -14.52
CA ALA A 395 4.36 -11.43 -13.78
C ALA A 395 5.41 -12.56 -13.65
N GLY A 396 6.65 -12.26 -13.99
CA GLY A 396 7.79 -13.18 -13.87
C GLY A 396 8.07 -14.06 -15.08
N ILE A 397 7.18 -14.16 -16.09
CA ILE A 397 7.32 -15.11 -17.19
C ILE A 397 7.35 -14.50 -18.60
N CYS A 398 7.37 -13.16 -18.73
CA CYS A 398 7.46 -12.47 -20.04
C CYS A 398 8.88 -11.98 -20.40
N GLY A 399 9.92 -12.58 -19.86
CA GLY A 399 11.31 -12.26 -20.21
C GLY A 399 11.68 -10.81 -19.88
N ALA A 400 12.18 -10.06 -20.86
CA ALA A 400 12.60 -8.67 -20.68
C ALA A 400 11.46 -7.68 -20.37
N ASP A 401 10.22 -8.09 -20.57
CA ASP A 401 9.04 -7.28 -20.30
C ASP A 401 8.43 -7.55 -18.90
N ASN A 402 9.11 -8.32 -18.05
CA ASN A 402 8.63 -8.59 -16.69
C ASN A 402 8.63 -7.33 -15.82
N LEU A 403 7.46 -6.94 -15.30
CA LEU A 403 7.32 -5.83 -14.36
C LEU A 403 7.72 -6.21 -12.93
N ALA A 404 7.56 -7.47 -12.56
CA ALA A 404 7.90 -8.03 -11.26
C ALA A 404 8.11 -9.54 -11.37
N ALA A 405 8.68 -10.14 -10.31
CA ALA A 405 8.89 -11.57 -10.20
C ALA A 405 7.58 -12.36 -10.00
N ASN A 406 6.62 -11.75 -9.28
CA ASN A 406 5.34 -12.36 -8.91
C ASN A 406 4.23 -11.31 -9.04
N SER A 407 2.98 -11.73 -9.20
CA SER A 407 1.83 -10.83 -9.25
C SER A 407 1.51 -10.22 -7.87
N ILE A 408 0.75 -9.15 -7.84
CA ILE A 408 0.15 -8.62 -6.63
C ILE A 408 -1.17 -9.36 -6.41
N ALA A 409 -1.50 -9.72 -5.17
CA ALA A 409 -2.70 -10.50 -4.87
C ALA A 409 -3.98 -9.65 -4.90
N TYR A 410 -4.27 -9.02 -6.04
CA TYR A 410 -5.54 -8.37 -6.33
C TYR A 410 -5.84 -8.42 -7.84
N PHE A 411 -7.11 -8.20 -8.21
CA PHE A 411 -7.54 -8.14 -9.60
C PHE A 411 -7.52 -6.71 -10.14
N HIS A 412 -7.03 -6.52 -11.37
CA HIS A 412 -7.21 -5.28 -12.10
C HIS A 412 -8.72 -4.95 -12.21
N CYS A 413 -9.10 -3.67 -12.17
CA CYS A 413 -10.50 -3.26 -12.22
C CYS A 413 -11.25 -3.81 -13.45
N HIS A 414 -10.55 -4.08 -14.55
CA HIS A 414 -11.14 -4.74 -15.72
C HIS A 414 -11.47 -6.20 -15.42
N SER A 415 -10.57 -6.96 -14.79
CA SER A 415 -10.82 -8.33 -14.39
C SER A 415 -11.96 -8.45 -13.38
N ILE A 416 -12.04 -7.52 -12.41
CA ILE A 416 -13.18 -7.40 -11.49
C ILE A 416 -14.49 -7.26 -12.30
N ASN A 417 -14.51 -6.38 -13.30
CA ASN A 417 -15.68 -6.19 -14.14
C ASN A 417 -16.07 -7.46 -14.92
N GLU A 418 -15.11 -8.19 -15.50
CA GLU A 418 -15.36 -9.43 -16.22
C GLU A 418 -15.91 -10.51 -15.29
N ILE A 419 -15.29 -10.72 -14.13
CA ILE A 419 -15.71 -11.70 -13.12
C ILE A 419 -17.11 -11.37 -12.58
N LEU A 420 -17.40 -10.11 -12.29
CA LEU A 420 -18.72 -9.71 -11.79
C LEU A 420 -19.79 -9.78 -12.88
N ASN A 421 -19.47 -9.46 -14.13
CA ASN A 421 -20.41 -9.66 -15.24
C ASN A 421 -20.82 -11.11 -15.39
N PHE A 422 -19.90 -12.06 -15.22
CA PHE A 422 -20.20 -13.47 -15.23
C PHE A 422 -20.95 -13.94 -13.96
N SER A 423 -20.43 -13.62 -12.79
CA SER A 423 -20.91 -14.16 -11.51
C SER A 423 -22.18 -13.47 -10.98
N VAL A 424 -22.51 -12.27 -11.44
CA VAL A 424 -23.68 -11.51 -10.97
C VAL A 424 -24.75 -11.37 -12.06
N ASN A 425 -24.35 -11.04 -13.30
CA ASN A 425 -25.30 -10.85 -14.42
C ASN A 425 -25.40 -12.08 -15.33
N GLY A 426 -24.34 -12.88 -15.39
CA GLY A 426 -24.23 -14.03 -16.29
C GLY A 426 -24.70 -15.33 -15.67
N SER A 427 -24.38 -16.42 -16.36
CA SER A 427 -24.75 -17.78 -15.97
C SER A 427 -24.13 -18.22 -14.64
N GLY A 428 -22.99 -17.66 -14.24
CA GLY A 428 -22.35 -17.93 -12.95
C GLY A 428 -23.22 -17.56 -11.73
N ASN A 429 -24.21 -16.67 -11.90
CA ASN A 429 -25.15 -16.33 -10.84
C ASN A 429 -26.17 -17.43 -10.52
N GLY A 430 -26.32 -18.42 -11.40
CA GLY A 430 -27.42 -19.39 -11.36
C GLY A 430 -27.28 -20.48 -10.29
N CYS A 431 -26.05 -20.91 -9.95
CA CYS A 431 -25.80 -21.97 -8.99
C CYS A 431 -25.24 -21.46 -7.63
N ALA A 432 -24.83 -20.19 -7.54
CA ALA A 432 -24.25 -19.63 -6.33
C ALA A 432 -25.28 -19.50 -5.20
N VAL A 433 -24.90 -19.92 -4.00
CA VAL A 433 -25.64 -19.57 -2.77
C VAL A 433 -25.26 -18.14 -2.38
N LYS A 434 -26.27 -17.28 -2.17
CA LYS A 434 -26.10 -15.86 -1.87
C LYS A 434 -26.37 -15.59 -0.40
N THR A 435 -25.37 -15.05 0.28
CA THR A 435 -25.47 -14.66 1.70
C THR A 435 -25.29 -13.15 1.81
N SER A 436 -26.20 -12.48 2.53
CA SER A 436 -26.03 -11.06 2.83
C SER A 436 -24.82 -10.86 3.75
N THR A 437 -23.94 -9.94 3.37
CA THR A 437 -22.73 -9.62 4.15
C THR A 437 -22.98 -8.54 5.21
N GLY A 438 -24.10 -7.78 5.09
CA GLY A 438 -24.31 -6.56 5.86
C GLY A 438 -23.39 -5.41 5.46
N ASN A 439 -22.58 -5.60 4.42
CA ASN A 439 -21.68 -4.59 3.88
C ASN A 439 -22.37 -3.65 2.90
N THR A 440 -21.90 -2.42 2.83
CA THR A 440 -22.26 -1.42 1.80
C THR A 440 -20.98 -0.94 1.16
N ALA A 441 -20.85 -1.14 -0.14
CA ALA A 441 -19.63 -0.77 -0.85
C ALA A 441 -19.36 0.74 -0.82
N PRO A 442 -18.10 1.19 -0.87
CA PRO A 442 -17.71 2.59 -0.85
C PRO A 442 -18.34 3.43 -1.98
N ILE A 443 -18.53 4.70 -1.74
CA ILE A 443 -18.96 5.69 -2.77
C ILE A 443 -17.75 6.51 -3.20
N VAL A 444 -17.39 6.43 -4.49
CA VAL A 444 -16.20 7.09 -5.05
C VAL A 444 -16.58 8.42 -5.70
N THR A 445 -15.75 9.45 -5.46
CA THR A 445 -15.90 10.79 -6.06
C THR A 445 -14.60 11.17 -6.77
N LEU A 446 -14.71 11.58 -8.04
CA LEU A 446 -13.62 12.14 -8.85
C LEU A 446 -13.68 13.67 -8.84
N PRO A 447 -12.53 14.39 -8.73
CA PRO A 447 -12.52 15.84 -8.66
C PRO A 447 -12.88 16.50 -10.01
N ALA A 448 -12.44 15.91 -11.11
CA ALA A 448 -12.74 16.29 -12.48
C ALA A 448 -12.59 15.06 -13.38
N LEU A 449 -13.25 15.11 -14.56
CA LEU A 449 -13.23 13.99 -15.51
C LEU A 449 -12.22 14.16 -16.64
N THR A 450 -11.70 15.38 -16.83
CA THR A 450 -10.79 15.69 -17.95
C THR A 450 -9.70 16.68 -17.54
N TYR A 451 -8.48 16.42 -18.00
CA TYR A 451 -7.33 17.32 -17.91
C TYR A 451 -6.59 17.35 -19.26
N THR A 452 -5.89 18.46 -19.50
CA THR A 452 -4.90 18.56 -20.59
C THR A 452 -3.55 18.88 -19.99
N ILE A 453 -2.53 18.08 -20.31
CA ILE A 453 -1.18 18.22 -19.74
C ILE A 453 -0.11 18.23 -20.85
N PRO A 454 1.08 18.82 -20.62
CA PRO A 454 2.19 18.71 -21.54
C PRO A 454 2.81 17.29 -21.53
N PHE A 455 3.44 16.89 -22.63
CA PHE A 455 4.17 15.63 -22.73
C PHE A 455 5.37 15.58 -21.78
N ARG A 456 5.86 14.37 -21.46
CA ARG A 456 7.03 14.13 -20.60
C ARG A 456 7.01 14.85 -19.25
N THR A 457 5.84 15.12 -18.72
CA THR A 457 5.67 15.88 -17.48
C THR A 457 4.94 15.02 -16.45
N PRO A 458 5.47 14.87 -15.24
CA PRO A 458 4.81 14.15 -14.16
C PRO A 458 3.47 14.78 -13.76
N PHE A 459 2.56 13.95 -13.24
CA PHE A 459 1.26 14.40 -12.76
C PHE A 459 0.79 13.59 -11.55
N THR A 460 -0.14 14.14 -10.78
CA THR A 460 -0.75 13.47 -9.62
C THR A 460 -2.25 13.42 -9.78
N LEU A 461 -2.84 12.23 -9.65
CA LEU A 461 -4.28 12.04 -9.58
C LEU A 461 -4.69 11.91 -8.10
N THR A 462 -5.76 12.60 -7.73
CA THR A 462 -6.33 12.53 -6.38
C THR A 462 -7.84 12.37 -6.51
N GLY A 463 -8.39 11.39 -5.79
CA GLY A 463 -9.84 11.21 -5.68
C GLY A 463 -10.26 11.21 -4.21
N SER A 464 -11.50 10.79 -3.96
CA SER A 464 -12.01 10.59 -2.61
C SER A 464 -13.07 9.51 -2.58
N ALA A 465 -13.31 8.93 -1.42
CA ALA A 465 -14.42 8.01 -1.21
C ALA A 465 -14.94 8.13 0.22
N THR A 466 -16.19 7.69 0.39
CA THR A 466 -16.84 7.54 1.70
C THR A 466 -17.40 6.13 1.81
N ASP A 467 -17.47 5.61 3.03
CA ASP A 467 -18.01 4.31 3.34
C ASP A 467 -19.13 4.43 4.38
N ALA A 468 -20.27 3.76 4.13
CA ALA A 468 -21.44 3.84 5.01
C ALA A 468 -21.28 3.03 6.31
N ASN A 469 -20.41 2.01 6.30
CA ASN A 469 -20.08 1.19 7.44
C ASN A 469 -18.91 1.78 8.24
N SER A 470 -18.27 2.86 7.73
CA SER A 470 -17.05 3.46 8.28
C SER A 470 -15.84 2.52 8.23
N ASP A 471 -15.81 1.63 7.25
CA ASP A 471 -14.68 0.74 7.02
C ASP A 471 -13.45 1.52 6.51
N ALA A 472 -12.25 1.01 6.79
CA ALA A 472 -11.01 1.63 6.37
C ALA A 472 -10.76 1.38 4.88
N LEU A 473 -10.60 2.46 4.12
CA LEU A 473 -10.52 2.40 2.66
C LEU A 473 -9.10 2.31 2.13
N THR A 474 -8.95 1.55 1.04
CA THR A 474 -7.75 1.56 0.20
C THR A 474 -8.09 1.92 -1.25
N TYR A 475 -7.13 2.55 -1.94
CA TYR A 475 -7.29 3.19 -3.23
C TYR A 475 -6.29 2.67 -4.25
N SER A 476 -6.74 2.44 -5.49
CA SER A 476 -5.89 2.11 -6.64
C SER A 476 -6.26 2.98 -7.83
N TRP A 477 -5.31 3.74 -8.37
CA TRP A 477 -5.45 4.38 -9.67
C TRP A 477 -4.87 3.45 -10.74
N GLU A 478 -5.68 3.01 -11.68
CA GLU A 478 -5.35 2.03 -12.72
C GLU A 478 -5.56 2.65 -14.10
N GLU A 479 -4.58 2.46 -15.01
CA GLU A 479 -4.71 2.88 -16.41
C GLU A 479 -5.71 1.98 -17.14
N LEU A 480 -6.57 2.57 -17.96
CA LEU A 480 -7.56 1.89 -18.79
C LEU A 480 -7.36 2.15 -20.29
N ASP A 481 -6.11 2.19 -20.71
CA ASP A 481 -5.77 2.29 -22.12
C ASP A 481 -5.40 0.93 -22.70
N ARG A 482 -5.74 0.73 -23.97
CA ARG A 482 -5.41 -0.48 -24.73
C ARG A 482 -4.91 -0.08 -26.11
N GLY A 483 -3.87 -0.74 -26.56
CA GLY A 483 -3.29 -0.47 -27.87
C GLY A 483 -2.63 -1.69 -28.50
N ALA A 484 -1.69 -1.47 -29.38
CA ALA A 484 -0.92 -2.53 -29.99
C ALA A 484 -0.10 -3.30 -28.95
N ALA A 485 0.07 -4.61 -29.17
CA ALA A 485 1.03 -5.41 -28.43
C ALA A 485 2.43 -4.88 -28.66
N GLY A 486 3.28 -4.85 -27.62
CA GLY A 486 4.64 -4.38 -27.75
C GLY A 486 5.42 -4.39 -26.45
N ALA A 487 6.70 -4.08 -26.56
CA ALA A 487 7.58 -3.94 -25.41
C ALA A 487 7.15 -2.75 -24.54
N TRP A 488 7.34 -2.88 -23.23
CA TRP A 488 6.96 -1.86 -22.25
C TRP A 488 7.59 -0.48 -22.51
N ASN A 489 8.81 -0.44 -23.08
CA ASN A 489 9.61 0.77 -23.34
C ASN A 489 9.43 1.35 -24.75
N ALA A 490 8.59 0.74 -25.57
CA ALA A 490 8.30 1.20 -26.93
C ALA A 490 6.78 1.20 -27.21
N PRO A 491 5.97 1.86 -26.36
CA PRO A 491 4.52 1.89 -26.54
C PRO A 491 4.14 2.65 -27.82
N ALA A 492 3.13 2.16 -28.54
CA ALA A 492 2.59 2.81 -29.71
C ALA A 492 1.09 3.10 -29.54
N GLY A 493 0.62 4.25 -30.07
CA GLY A 493 -0.76 4.68 -29.95
C GLY A 493 -1.22 4.76 -28.48
N ASP A 494 -2.32 4.08 -28.16
CA ASP A 494 -2.87 4.05 -26.80
C ASP A 494 -2.44 2.81 -26.00
N ALA A 495 -1.30 2.18 -26.32
CA ALA A 495 -0.76 1.08 -25.52
C ALA A 495 -0.52 1.52 -24.05
N PRO A 496 -0.83 0.67 -23.04
CA PRO A 496 -0.69 1.04 -21.63
C PRO A 496 0.77 1.34 -21.28
N ILE A 497 1.00 2.33 -20.41
CA ILE A 497 2.33 2.81 -20.02
C ILE A 497 2.55 2.87 -18.50
N PHE A 498 1.47 2.82 -17.70
CA PHE A 498 1.54 2.85 -16.25
C PHE A 498 1.02 1.55 -15.64
N ARG A 499 1.90 0.86 -14.92
CA ARG A 499 1.55 -0.38 -14.20
C ARG A 499 0.66 -0.09 -12.99
N PRO A 500 -0.24 -1.00 -12.61
CA PRO A 500 -0.91 -0.90 -11.33
C PRO A 500 0.06 -1.14 -10.16
N PHE A 501 -0.36 -0.71 -8.95
CA PHE A 501 0.32 -0.97 -7.68
C PHE A 501 -0.67 -1.47 -6.65
N SER A 502 -0.17 -2.13 -5.59
CA SER A 502 -1.00 -2.49 -4.44
C SER A 502 -1.87 -1.31 -4.00
N PRO A 503 -3.14 -1.55 -3.65
CA PRO A 503 -3.99 -0.52 -3.08
C PRO A 503 -3.34 0.15 -1.87
N THR A 504 -3.47 1.47 -1.74
CA THR A 504 -2.89 2.24 -0.64
C THR A 504 -3.95 3.01 0.14
N ILE A 505 -3.64 3.44 1.36
CA ILE A 505 -4.53 4.30 2.15
C ILE A 505 -4.62 5.73 1.59
N SER A 506 -3.69 6.13 0.72
CA SER A 506 -3.71 7.44 0.06
C SER A 506 -4.65 7.44 -1.14
N PRO A 507 -5.59 8.38 -1.24
CA PRO A 507 -6.43 8.55 -2.43
C PRO A 507 -5.68 9.17 -3.62
N SER A 508 -4.38 9.48 -3.44
CA SER A 508 -3.53 10.12 -4.46
C SER A 508 -2.47 9.17 -4.98
N ARG A 509 -2.22 9.23 -6.28
CA ARG A 509 -1.09 8.57 -6.94
C ARG A 509 -0.36 9.53 -7.85
N THR A 510 0.96 9.58 -7.74
CA THR A 510 1.87 10.31 -8.65
C THR A 510 2.37 9.38 -9.75
N PHE A 511 2.43 9.89 -10.97
CA PHE A 511 2.84 9.20 -12.19
C PHE A 511 4.04 9.92 -12.84
N PRO A 512 5.23 9.27 -12.96
CA PRO A 512 5.66 8.04 -12.28
C PRO A 512 5.66 8.18 -10.75
N LYS A 513 6.05 7.11 -10.02
CA LYS A 513 6.22 7.19 -8.56
C LYS A 513 7.17 8.32 -8.19
N ILE A 514 6.90 8.99 -7.08
CA ILE A 514 7.72 10.09 -6.59
C ILE A 514 9.20 9.69 -6.45
N ALA A 515 9.48 8.46 -6.01
CA ALA A 515 10.85 7.94 -5.90
C ALA A 515 11.58 7.88 -7.25
N ASP A 516 10.88 7.56 -8.32
CA ASP A 516 11.47 7.48 -9.66
C ASP A 516 11.79 8.89 -10.21
N ILE A 517 10.87 9.85 -9.95
CA ILE A 517 11.04 11.25 -10.35
C ILE A 517 12.25 11.87 -9.62
N VAL A 518 12.32 11.77 -8.30
CA VAL A 518 13.39 12.41 -7.51
C VAL A 518 14.76 11.77 -7.77
N ASN A 519 14.79 10.50 -8.18
CA ASN A 519 16.04 9.83 -8.56
C ASN A 519 16.37 9.95 -10.06
N ASN A 520 15.54 10.62 -10.85
CA ASN A 520 15.69 10.80 -12.31
C ASN A 520 15.86 9.46 -13.04
N VAL A 521 15.11 8.42 -12.63
CA VAL A 521 15.18 7.09 -13.24
C VAL A 521 13.90 6.76 -14.00
N THR A 522 14.06 6.04 -15.09
CA THR A 522 12.94 5.43 -15.81
C THR A 522 12.80 3.99 -15.35
N VAL A 523 11.64 3.64 -14.84
CA VAL A 523 11.32 2.31 -14.32
C VAL A 523 10.34 1.61 -15.25
N ILE A 524 10.51 0.28 -15.37
CA ILE A 524 9.64 -0.56 -16.18
C ILE A 524 8.16 -0.42 -15.77
N GLY A 525 7.30 -0.09 -16.75
CA GLY A 525 5.87 0.13 -16.51
C GLY A 525 5.51 1.45 -15.83
N GLU A 526 6.43 2.45 -15.82
CA GLU A 526 6.18 3.81 -15.33
C GLU A 526 6.74 4.83 -16.32
N LEU A 527 6.20 4.84 -17.56
CA LEU A 527 6.69 5.71 -18.61
C LEU A 527 5.86 6.99 -18.72
N LEU A 528 6.54 8.15 -18.73
CA LEU A 528 5.90 9.40 -19.13
C LEU A 528 5.61 9.37 -20.64
N PRO A 529 4.42 9.85 -21.07
CA PRO A 529 4.08 9.90 -22.50
C PRO A 529 5.03 10.85 -23.26
N THR A 530 5.65 10.32 -24.30
CA THR A 530 6.65 11.03 -25.12
C THR A 530 6.06 11.64 -26.39
N TYR A 531 4.77 11.43 -26.63
CA TYR A 531 4.01 11.93 -27.78
C TYR A 531 2.56 12.27 -27.35
N ALA A 532 1.87 13.02 -28.19
CA ALA A 532 0.46 13.36 -27.96
C ALA A 532 -0.42 12.10 -27.99
N ARG A 533 -1.16 11.88 -26.90
CA ARG A 533 -2.07 10.75 -26.73
C ARG A 533 -3.15 11.05 -25.70
N ASN A 534 -4.14 10.19 -25.64
CA ASN A 534 -5.08 10.19 -24.53
C ASN A 534 -4.64 9.12 -23.51
N LEU A 535 -4.87 9.43 -22.22
CA LEU A 535 -4.77 8.48 -21.12
C LEU A 535 -6.11 8.41 -20.41
N LYS A 536 -6.48 7.23 -19.94
CA LYS A 536 -7.69 7.01 -19.16
C LYS A 536 -7.30 6.32 -17.85
N PHE A 537 -7.85 6.82 -16.77
CA PHE A 537 -7.62 6.24 -15.44
C PHE A 537 -8.94 5.96 -14.74
N ARG A 538 -8.93 4.91 -13.94
CA ARG A 538 -10.00 4.56 -13.02
C ARG A 538 -9.50 4.55 -11.60
N LEU A 539 -10.27 5.10 -10.67
CA LEU A 539 -10.04 4.96 -9.24
C LEU A 539 -10.88 3.80 -8.73
N THR A 540 -10.22 2.74 -8.27
CA THR A 540 -10.86 1.60 -7.62
C THR A 540 -10.65 1.70 -6.11
N VAL A 541 -11.72 1.61 -5.34
CA VAL A 541 -11.71 1.74 -3.87
C VAL A 541 -12.22 0.47 -3.23
N ARG A 542 -11.57 0.03 -2.16
CA ARG A 542 -11.86 -1.18 -1.40
C ARG A 542 -12.09 -0.83 0.06
N ASP A 543 -13.07 -1.45 0.69
CA ASP A 543 -13.36 -1.31 2.13
C ASP A 543 -12.60 -2.31 3.01
N ASN A 544 -11.90 -3.28 2.41
CA ASN A 544 -11.08 -4.29 3.08
C ASN A 544 -11.86 -5.15 4.11
N ARG A 545 -13.18 -5.27 3.94
CA ARG A 545 -14.03 -6.02 4.86
C ARG A 545 -13.85 -7.52 4.67
N VAL A 546 -13.71 -8.24 5.79
CA VAL A 546 -13.60 -9.70 5.83
C VAL A 546 -14.94 -10.35 5.52
N GLY A 547 -14.94 -11.44 4.72
CA GLY A 547 -16.15 -12.22 4.42
C GLY A 547 -17.05 -11.61 3.35
N GLY A 548 -16.54 -10.72 2.51
CA GLY A 548 -17.25 -10.09 1.41
C GLY A 548 -16.97 -8.60 1.33
N GLY A 549 -15.74 -8.28 0.93
CA GLY A 549 -15.29 -6.91 0.73
C GLY A 549 -16.07 -6.19 -0.36
N GLY A 550 -16.28 -4.90 -0.16
CA GLY A 550 -16.87 -4.00 -1.14
C GLY A 550 -15.80 -3.35 -1.99
N VAL A 551 -15.88 -3.57 -3.29
CA VAL A 551 -15.04 -2.87 -4.27
C VAL A 551 -15.91 -2.00 -5.13
N THR A 552 -15.54 -0.74 -5.28
CA THR A 552 -16.30 0.23 -6.09
C THR A 552 -15.35 1.02 -6.98
N TYR A 553 -15.84 1.32 -8.15
CA TYR A 553 -15.25 2.30 -9.07
C TYR A 553 -16.36 3.09 -9.77
N PRO A 554 -16.11 4.40 -10.13
CA PRO A 554 -17.10 5.22 -10.79
C PRO A 554 -17.35 4.77 -12.23
N ASP A 555 -18.48 5.18 -12.81
CA ASP A 555 -18.80 4.94 -14.20
C ASP A 555 -17.83 5.61 -15.14
N ASP A 556 -17.59 6.87 -14.84
CA ASP A 556 -16.70 7.69 -15.62
C ASP A 556 -15.24 7.35 -15.31
N THR A 557 -14.44 7.42 -16.35
CA THR A 557 -12.98 7.39 -16.24
C THR A 557 -12.47 8.83 -16.29
N LEU A 558 -11.43 9.11 -15.50
CA LEU A 558 -10.67 10.34 -15.64
C LEU A 558 -9.84 10.26 -16.93
N LYS A 559 -10.00 11.27 -17.81
CA LYS A 559 -9.30 11.35 -19.10
C LYS A 559 -8.25 12.43 -19.06
N ILE A 560 -7.06 12.12 -19.60
CA ILE A 560 -5.98 13.08 -19.73
C ILE A 560 -5.59 13.17 -21.19
N GLN A 561 -5.70 14.37 -21.76
CA GLN A 561 -5.16 14.67 -23.06
C GLN A 561 -3.70 15.13 -22.91
N VAL A 562 -2.78 14.38 -23.40
CA VAL A 562 -1.35 14.75 -23.49
C VAL A 562 -1.13 15.45 -24.82
N ILE A 563 -0.56 16.64 -24.80
CA ILE A 563 -0.23 17.39 -26.01
C ILE A 563 1.27 17.57 -26.16
N ASN A 564 1.74 17.61 -27.41
CA ASN A 564 3.14 17.96 -27.70
C ASN A 564 3.32 19.46 -27.51
N THR A 565 4.06 19.82 -26.48
CA THR A 565 4.59 21.16 -26.28
C THR A 565 6.01 21.25 -26.82
N THR A 566 6.60 22.44 -26.98
CA THR A 566 7.94 22.62 -27.53
C THR A 566 9.01 21.92 -26.66
N THR A 567 8.81 21.97 -25.33
CA THR A 567 9.63 21.32 -24.30
C THR A 567 8.71 20.78 -23.22
N PRO A 568 9.14 19.85 -22.36
CA PRO A 568 8.41 19.50 -21.15
C PRO A 568 8.27 20.71 -20.21
N PHE A 569 7.22 20.75 -19.39
CA PHE A 569 7.18 21.65 -18.24
C PHE A 569 8.20 21.16 -17.22
N GLN A 570 9.18 22.02 -16.86
CA GLN A 570 10.28 21.59 -15.98
C GLN A 570 10.89 22.74 -15.20
N VAL A 571 11.30 22.48 -13.95
CA VAL A 571 12.09 23.39 -13.11
C VAL A 571 13.49 23.56 -13.74
N THR A 572 13.94 24.79 -13.89
CA THR A 572 15.25 25.10 -14.48
C THR A 572 16.23 25.70 -13.45
N VAL A 573 15.71 26.39 -12.41
CA VAL A 573 16.50 26.88 -11.27
C VAL A 573 15.67 26.77 -9.99
N PRO A 574 16.23 26.16 -8.93
CA PRO A 574 17.51 25.48 -8.83
C PRO A 574 17.45 24.11 -9.53
N ASN A 575 18.42 23.77 -10.34
CA ASN A 575 18.48 22.44 -10.99
C ASN A 575 19.90 21.84 -10.97
N THR A 576 20.77 22.43 -10.18
CA THR A 576 22.14 21.99 -9.87
C THR A 576 22.40 22.09 -8.36
N ALA A 577 23.49 21.52 -7.88
CA ALA A 577 23.90 21.57 -6.48
C ALA A 577 24.38 22.99 -6.07
N VAL A 578 23.44 23.92 -5.96
CA VAL A 578 23.70 25.30 -5.48
C VAL A 578 23.51 25.39 -3.97
N SER A 579 23.99 26.47 -3.38
CA SER A 579 23.79 26.79 -1.97
C SER A 579 23.09 28.13 -1.83
N TRP A 580 21.94 28.16 -1.12
CA TRP A 580 21.16 29.34 -0.83
C TRP A 580 21.16 29.65 0.66
N ASN A 581 21.34 30.89 1.02
CA ASN A 581 21.36 31.31 2.43
C ASN A 581 19.92 31.51 2.95
N VAL A 582 19.66 31.10 4.16
CA VAL A 582 18.43 31.44 4.89
C VAL A 582 18.23 32.96 4.88
N GLY A 583 16.99 33.41 4.61
CA GLY A 583 16.63 34.83 4.53
C GLY A 583 17.02 35.52 3.23
N SER A 584 17.80 34.88 2.34
CA SER A 584 18.13 35.46 1.05
C SER A 584 16.96 35.38 0.06
N THR A 585 16.86 36.37 -0.83
CA THR A 585 15.94 36.32 -1.97
C THR A 585 16.62 35.56 -3.12
N GLN A 586 15.92 34.56 -3.66
CA GLN A 586 16.38 33.74 -4.78
C GLN A 586 15.30 33.67 -5.85
N THR A 587 15.68 33.47 -7.09
CA THR A 587 14.74 33.31 -8.19
C THR A 587 14.60 31.83 -8.55
N VAL A 588 13.37 31.31 -8.47
CA VAL A 588 13.00 30.01 -9.05
C VAL A 588 12.57 30.21 -10.47
N THR A 589 13.09 29.41 -11.40
CA THR A 589 12.69 29.47 -12.81
C THR A 589 12.21 28.10 -13.31
N TRP A 590 11.32 28.12 -14.31
CA TRP A 590 10.82 26.92 -14.97
C TRP A 590 10.52 27.17 -16.45
N ALA A 591 10.54 26.10 -17.25
CA ALA A 591 10.09 26.15 -18.63
C ALA A 591 8.55 26.10 -18.65
N VAL A 592 7.92 27.18 -19.06
CA VAL A 592 6.45 27.29 -19.15
C VAL A 592 5.85 26.36 -20.21
N SER A 593 6.59 26.13 -21.31
CA SER A 593 6.25 25.15 -22.35
C SER A 593 4.85 25.33 -22.94
N SER A 594 4.40 26.58 -23.10
CA SER A 594 3.06 26.94 -23.57
C SER A 594 1.91 26.40 -22.68
N THR A 595 2.20 26.04 -21.43
CA THR A 595 1.15 25.53 -20.53
C THR A 595 0.18 26.61 -20.02
N ASN A 596 0.58 27.88 -20.12
CA ASN A 596 -0.22 29.04 -19.72
C ASN A 596 -1.27 29.48 -20.76
N VAL A 597 -1.29 28.86 -21.94
CA VAL A 597 -2.22 29.14 -23.04
C VAL A 597 -3.05 27.90 -23.43
N SER A 598 -4.04 28.10 -24.28
CA SER A 598 -4.90 27.02 -24.80
C SER A 598 -4.04 25.94 -25.51
N PRO A 599 -4.37 24.65 -25.32
CA PRO A 599 -5.52 24.08 -24.63
C PRO A 599 -5.31 23.78 -23.14
N ILE A 600 -4.11 23.98 -22.56
CA ILE A 600 -3.81 23.66 -21.16
C ILE A 600 -4.37 24.72 -20.21
N ASN A 601 -4.20 26.02 -20.54
CA ASN A 601 -4.73 27.18 -19.82
C ASN A 601 -4.32 27.25 -18.33
N CYS A 602 -3.13 26.75 -17.96
CA CYS A 602 -2.61 26.84 -16.61
C CYS A 602 -1.96 28.22 -16.39
N THR A 603 -2.74 29.19 -15.92
CA THR A 603 -2.29 30.58 -15.77
C THR A 603 -1.43 30.80 -14.52
N ASN A 604 -1.55 29.95 -13.51
CA ASN A 604 -0.82 30.07 -12.26
C ASN A 604 -0.17 28.75 -11.86
N VAL A 605 0.94 28.86 -11.12
CA VAL A 605 1.64 27.74 -10.50
C VAL A 605 1.85 27.97 -9.00
N ARG A 606 2.04 26.92 -8.25
CA ARG A 606 2.43 26.91 -6.86
C ARG A 606 3.87 26.46 -6.74
N ILE A 607 4.63 27.09 -5.84
CA ILE A 607 6.03 26.73 -5.57
C ILE A 607 6.15 26.23 -4.14
N SER A 608 6.69 25.04 -3.97
CA SER A 608 6.84 24.37 -2.69
C SER A 608 8.27 23.87 -2.49
N LEU A 609 8.71 23.81 -1.23
CA LEU A 609 10.04 23.36 -0.81
C LEU A 609 9.94 22.01 -0.10
N SER A 610 10.79 21.11 -0.51
CA SER A 610 11.17 19.88 0.20
C SER A 610 12.50 20.06 0.88
N THR A 611 12.69 19.40 2.03
CA THR A 611 13.98 19.28 2.73
C THR A 611 14.42 17.82 2.91
N ASP A 612 13.70 16.88 2.34
CA ASP A 612 13.90 15.43 2.45
C ASP A 612 14.28 14.76 1.12
N GLY A 613 14.81 15.51 0.16
CA GLY A 613 15.23 15.00 -1.15
C GLY A 613 14.13 15.02 -2.20
N GLY A 614 12.98 15.64 -1.94
CA GLY A 614 11.87 15.75 -2.89
C GLY A 614 10.72 14.77 -2.65
N TYR A 615 10.73 14.04 -1.54
CA TYR A 615 9.67 13.10 -1.20
C TYR A 615 8.43 13.77 -0.65
N THR A 616 8.59 14.82 0.20
CA THR A 616 7.47 15.60 0.74
C THR A 616 7.69 17.11 0.56
N TYR A 617 6.61 17.89 0.51
CA TYR A 617 6.62 19.33 0.26
C TYR A 617 5.79 20.11 1.30
N PRO A 618 6.18 20.08 2.59
CA PRO A 618 5.41 20.69 3.66
C PRO A 618 5.46 22.23 3.65
N THR A 619 6.47 22.83 3.01
CA THR A 619 6.69 24.28 3.03
C THR A 619 6.25 24.89 1.70
N VAL A 620 5.18 25.67 1.73
CA VAL A 620 4.69 26.43 0.57
C VAL A 620 5.44 27.77 0.51
N LEU A 621 6.22 27.99 -0.54
CA LEU A 621 6.93 29.25 -0.78
C LEU A 621 6.05 30.29 -1.46
N LYS A 622 5.24 29.85 -2.45
CA LYS A 622 4.21 30.64 -3.11
C LYS A 622 2.99 29.76 -3.35
N ALA A 623 1.85 30.12 -2.79
CA ALA A 623 0.61 29.36 -2.98
C ALA A 623 0.06 29.50 -4.40
N SER A 624 0.30 30.64 -5.04
CA SER A 624 -0.07 30.94 -6.43
C SER A 624 0.78 32.09 -6.94
N THR A 625 1.35 31.93 -8.14
CA THR A 625 2.08 32.97 -8.88
C THR A 625 1.82 32.79 -10.37
N PRO A 626 1.92 33.83 -11.22
CA PRO A 626 1.75 33.66 -12.67
C PRO A 626 2.64 32.58 -13.26
N ASN A 627 2.13 31.80 -14.19
CA ASN A 627 2.90 30.82 -14.93
C ASN A 627 3.65 31.49 -16.10
N ASP A 628 4.60 32.35 -15.77
CA ASP A 628 5.42 33.15 -16.71
C ASP A 628 6.89 32.71 -16.79
N GLY A 629 7.28 31.71 -15.99
CA GLY A 629 8.61 31.08 -16.02
C GLY A 629 9.54 31.52 -14.91
N SER A 630 9.16 32.46 -14.03
CA SER A 630 10.05 32.90 -12.93
C SER A 630 9.28 33.46 -11.72
N GLU A 631 9.81 33.25 -10.54
CA GLU A 631 9.30 33.85 -9.29
C GLU A 631 10.40 34.08 -8.27
N SER A 632 10.37 35.24 -7.63
CA SER A 632 11.29 35.55 -6.51
C SER A 632 10.73 35.03 -5.20
N ILE A 633 11.54 34.26 -4.47
CA ILE A 633 11.19 33.65 -3.19
C ILE A 633 12.17 34.05 -2.12
N THR A 634 11.72 34.18 -0.87
CA THR A 634 12.59 34.29 0.30
C THR A 634 12.85 32.90 0.86
N ILE A 635 14.11 32.53 1.05
CA ILE A 635 14.50 31.21 1.55
C ILE A 635 14.14 31.11 3.04
N PRO A 636 13.27 30.15 3.42
CA PRO A 636 12.85 30.02 4.82
C PRO A 636 13.95 29.46 5.71
N ALA A 637 13.76 29.54 7.03
CA ALA A 637 14.71 29.06 8.04
C ALA A 637 14.66 27.53 8.19
N ASN A 638 14.81 26.79 7.08
CA ASN A 638 14.82 25.34 7.00
C ASN A 638 16.15 24.81 6.45
N PRO A 639 17.27 24.87 7.22
CA PRO A 639 18.56 24.38 6.73
C PRO A 639 18.49 22.93 6.32
N SER A 640 19.04 22.61 5.14
CA SER A 640 19.05 21.27 4.58
C SER A 640 20.16 21.13 3.55
N THR A 641 20.68 19.92 3.37
CA THR A 641 21.57 19.56 2.26
C THR A 641 20.85 18.78 1.15
N THR A 642 19.57 18.51 1.35
CA THR A 642 18.72 17.73 0.45
C THR A 642 17.47 18.49 0.02
N ALA A 643 17.58 19.83 -0.08
CA ALA A 643 16.46 20.66 -0.51
C ALA A 643 16.11 20.42 -1.99
N ARG A 644 14.81 20.46 -2.31
CA ARG A 644 14.25 20.42 -3.67
C ARG A 644 13.12 21.43 -3.83
N ILE A 645 12.97 21.97 -5.01
CA ILE A 645 11.82 22.81 -5.39
C ILE A 645 10.86 21.99 -6.25
N LYS A 646 9.58 22.10 -5.95
CA LYS A 646 8.48 21.64 -6.79
C LYS A 646 7.72 22.83 -7.33
N VAL A 647 7.50 22.88 -8.64
CA VAL A 647 6.57 23.82 -9.30
C VAL A 647 5.41 23.01 -9.82
N GLU A 648 4.20 23.30 -9.36
CA GLU A 648 2.98 22.56 -9.70
C GLU A 648 1.89 23.46 -10.22
N ALA A 649 1.11 22.96 -11.16
CA ALA A 649 0.00 23.68 -11.78
C ALA A 649 -1.13 23.95 -10.77
N VAL A 650 -1.64 25.17 -10.75
CA VAL A 650 -2.87 25.52 -10.00
C VAL A 650 -4.08 25.28 -10.90
N GLY A 651 -4.99 24.42 -10.43
CA GLY A 651 -6.18 24.03 -11.21
C GLY A 651 -5.92 22.97 -12.28
N ASN A 652 -4.73 22.35 -12.29
CA ASN A 652 -4.38 21.22 -13.13
C ASN A 652 -3.57 20.20 -12.30
N ILE A 653 -3.12 19.09 -12.90
CA ILE A 653 -2.54 17.94 -12.20
C ILE A 653 -1.04 17.77 -12.40
N PHE A 654 -0.41 18.49 -13.34
CA PHE A 654 0.99 18.34 -13.69
C PHE A 654 1.92 19.19 -12.81
N PHE A 655 3.16 18.75 -12.70
CA PHE A 655 4.20 19.41 -11.92
C PHE A 655 5.60 19.01 -12.41
N ASP A 656 6.62 19.67 -11.87
CA ASP A 656 7.99 19.20 -11.96
C ASP A 656 8.77 19.48 -10.67
N ILE A 657 9.83 18.70 -10.45
CA ILE A 657 10.72 18.78 -9.29
C ILE A 657 12.14 19.03 -9.79
N SER A 658 12.87 19.95 -9.15
CA SER A 658 14.28 20.17 -9.46
C SER A 658 15.07 18.85 -9.44
N ASN A 659 15.89 18.57 -10.47
CA ASN A 659 16.53 17.26 -10.66
C ASN A 659 17.65 16.94 -9.66
N THR A 660 18.20 17.97 -8.99
CA THR A 660 19.33 17.82 -8.08
C THR A 660 19.05 18.47 -6.74
N ASN A 661 19.52 17.85 -5.66
CA ASN A 661 19.49 18.45 -4.34
C ASN A 661 20.31 19.73 -4.31
N PHE A 662 19.79 20.78 -3.67
CA PHE A 662 20.55 21.98 -3.35
C PHE A 662 20.63 22.15 -1.82
N SER A 663 21.51 23.03 -1.34
CA SER A 663 21.68 23.27 0.09
C SER A 663 21.03 24.58 0.51
N ILE A 664 20.35 24.56 1.65
CA ILE A 664 19.91 25.74 2.38
C ILE A 664 20.85 25.91 3.58
N ILE A 665 21.66 26.98 3.55
CA ILE A 665 22.69 27.22 4.56
C ILE A 665 22.16 28.16 5.61
N ALA A 666 22.26 27.73 6.85
CA ALA A 666 22.02 28.56 8.01
C ALA A 666 23.15 29.60 8.14
N VAL A 667 22.81 30.88 8.06
CA VAL A 667 23.78 31.95 8.18
C VAL A 667 23.70 32.55 9.58
N PRO A 668 24.80 32.55 10.37
CA PRO A 668 24.86 33.21 11.66
C PRO A 668 24.53 34.69 11.55
N VAL A 669 23.95 35.23 12.61
CA VAL A 669 23.67 36.66 12.73
C VAL A 669 24.87 37.35 13.40
N THR A 670 25.35 38.41 12.75
CA THR A 670 26.28 39.33 13.36
C THR A 670 25.54 40.60 13.74
N LEU A 671 25.51 40.93 15.04
CA LEU A 671 24.98 42.18 15.57
C LEU A 671 26.11 43.13 15.89
N ASN A 672 26.23 44.21 15.13
CA ASN A 672 27.12 45.34 15.41
C ASN A 672 26.36 46.29 16.34
N LEU A 673 26.73 46.26 17.60
CA LEU A 673 26.06 47.01 18.65
C LEU A 673 26.92 48.15 19.12
N LYS A 674 26.29 49.31 19.35
CA LYS A 674 26.91 50.44 20.04
C LYS A 674 26.15 50.72 21.35
N ALA A 675 26.87 50.74 22.44
CA ALA A 675 26.33 51.07 23.77
C ALA A 675 27.41 51.70 24.67
N PHE A 676 27.00 52.63 25.51
CA PHE A 676 27.88 53.19 26.56
C PHE A 676 27.47 52.68 27.93
N ILE A 677 28.44 52.22 28.68
CA ILE A 677 28.27 51.85 30.10
C ILE A 677 28.40 53.15 30.90
N GLN A 678 27.33 53.62 31.55
CA GLN A 678 27.22 54.94 32.17
C GLN A 678 28.38 55.24 33.14
N GLY A 679 28.79 54.30 34.01
CA GLY A 679 29.87 54.48 34.97
C GLY A 679 31.25 54.55 34.32
N PHE A 680 31.42 54.33 33.06
CA PHE A 680 32.69 54.39 32.31
C PHE A 680 32.73 55.52 31.27
N TYR A 681 31.58 56.18 31.03
CA TYR A 681 31.46 57.21 29.99
C TYR A 681 32.20 58.49 30.35
N LEU A 682 33.15 58.89 29.51
CA LEU A 682 34.00 60.08 29.70
C LEU A 682 33.46 61.32 28.98
N GLY A 683 32.37 61.18 28.21
CA GLY A 683 31.91 62.20 27.27
C GLY A 683 32.52 62.04 25.86
N SER A 684 32.01 62.84 24.91
CA SER A 684 32.50 62.90 23.53
C SER A 684 32.50 61.52 22.83
N GLY A 685 31.61 60.58 23.20
CA GLY A 685 31.50 59.27 22.60
C GLY A 685 32.59 58.28 23.01
N LEU A 686 33.27 58.50 24.16
CA LEU A 686 34.32 57.64 24.66
C LEU A 686 34.07 57.12 26.07
N MET A 687 34.57 55.93 26.38
CA MET A 687 34.56 55.29 27.68
C MET A 687 35.99 55.04 28.18
N THR A 688 36.13 54.92 29.52
CA THR A 688 37.38 54.54 30.18
C THR A 688 37.94 53.24 29.65
N GLN A 689 39.20 53.18 29.32
CA GLN A 689 39.94 51.98 29.00
C GLN A 689 40.19 51.18 30.31
N ILE A 690 39.72 49.90 30.30
CA ILE A 690 39.77 49.08 31.56
C ILE A 690 40.44 47.70 31.25
N VAL A 691 40.00 46.97 30.22
CA VAL A 691 40.48 45.62 30.00
C VAL A 691 41.79 45.58 29.24
N ASP A 692 41.91 46.40 28.16
CA ASP A 692 43.10 46.50 27.32
C ASP A 692 43.09 47.79 26.52
N VAL A 693 44.18 48.07 25.74
CA VAL A 693 44.27 49.24 24.90
C VAL A 693 43.08 49.32 23.94
N GLY A 694 42.34 50.42 23.99
CA GLY A 694 41.13 50.65 23.19
C GLY A 694 39.90 49.85 23.62
N LYS A 695 39.93 49.10 24.72
CA LYS A 695 38.84 48.28 25.23
C LYS A 695 38.37 48.71 26.60
N THR A 696 37.06 48.72 26.80
CA THR A 696 36.47 49.14 28.11
C THR A 696 36.12 47.91 28.95
N ASP A 697 34.91 47.43 28.98
CA ASP A 697 34.51 46.25 29.78
C ASP A 697 33.63 45.31 28.99
N THR A 698 33.35 44.17 29.56
CA THR A 698 32.57 43.10 28.95
C THR A 698 31.08 43.30 29.20
N ILE A 699 30.28 43.24 28.14
CA ILE A 699 28.82 43.18 28.26
C ILE A 699 28.31 41.83 27.74
N THR A 700 27.14 41.44 28.23
CA THR A 700 26.36 40.34 27.71
C THR A 700 25.20 40.90 26.92
N VAL A 701 25.03 40.40 25.70
CA VAL A 701 23.87 40.73 24.86
C VAL A 701 23.00 39.48 24.75
N GLU A 702 21.73 39.63 25.07
CA GLU A 702 20.72 38.58 24.99
C GLU A 702 19.66 38.93 23.95
N LEU A 703 19.19 37.94 23.21
CA LEU A 703 18.01 38.03 22.33
C LEU A 703 16.83 37.40 23.06
N HIS A 704 15.77 38.16 23.27
CA HIS A 704 14.58 37.75 24.00
C HIS A 704 13.38 37.64 23.07
N ASN A 705 12.48 36.67 23.33
CA ASN A 705 11.21 36.51 22.61
C ASN A 705 10.40 37.81 22.65
N THR A 706 9.59 38.02 21.60
CA THR A 706 8.72 39.20 21.46
C THR A 706 7.42 39.10 22.28
N THR A 707 7.13 37.95 22.86
CA THR A 707 5.93 37.63 23.64
C THR A 707 6.28 37.27 25.08
N ALA A 708 5.42 37.63 26.02
CA ALA A 708 5.59 37.28 27.45
C ALA A 708 5.73 35.74 27.59
N PRO A 709 6.60 35.23 28.46
CA PRO A 709 7.38 35.96 29.48
C PRO A 709 8.68 36.62 28.98
N PHE A 710 8.85 36.90 27.72
CA PHE A 710 10.04 37.48 27.08
C PHE A 710 11.34 36.71 27.43
N ALA A 711 11.25 35.37 27.31
CA ALA A 711 12.35 34.48 27.65
C ALA A 711 13.60 34.75 26.79
N THR A 712 14.78 34.65 27.42
CA THR A 712 16.07 34.67 26.70
C THR A 712 16.16 33.45 25.77
N VAL A 713 16.49 33.69 24.50
CA VAL A 713 16.65 32.66 23.48
C VAL A 713 18.11 32.43 23.13
N PHE A 714 18.86 33.51 22.95
CA PHE A 714 20.28 33.46 22.58
C PHE A 714 21.06 34.46 23.41
N THR A 715 22.34 34.17 23.65
CA THR A 715 23.26 35.02 24.45
C THR A 715 24.65 35.01 23.81
N ASP A 716 25.26 36.18 23.71
CA ASP A 716 26.70 36.32 23.42
C ASP A 716 27.33 37.36 24.36
N LYS A 717 28.61 37.19 24.61
CA LYS A 717 29.37 38.04 25.57
C LYS A 717 30.65 38.53 24.93
N LYS A 718 30.84 39.87 24.87
CA LYS A 718 32.00 40.49 24.27
C LYS A 718 32.46 41.72 25.05
N VAL A 719 33.73 42.04 24.88
CA VAL A 719 34.31 43.31 25.38
C VAL A 719 33.99 44.43 24.40
N LEU A 720 33.48 45.56 24.90
CA LEU A 720 33.28 46.75 24.07
C LEU A 720 34.59 47.52 23.87
N SER A 721 34.70 48.16 22.69
CA SER A 721 35.72 49.18 22.50
C SER A 721 35.46 50.41 23.38
N THR A 722 36.47 51.28 23.57
CA THR A 722 36.29 52.58 24.26
C THR A 722 35.30 53.51 23.55
N ALA A 723 35.03 53.27 22.23
CA ALA A 723 33.97 53.94 21.45
C ALA A 723 32.57 53.29 21.61
N GLY A 724 32.44 52.29 22.49
CA GLY A 724 31.15 51.58 22.74
C GLY A 724 30.75 50.55 21.71
N LEU A 725 31.66 50.18 20.81
CA LEU A 725 31.36 49.24 19.73
C LEU A 725 31.67 47.79 20.15
N GLY A 726 30.74 46.87 19.83
CA GLY A 726 30.91 45.45 20.04
C GLY A 726 30.25 44.65 18.90
N MET A 727 30.88 43.53 18.48
CA MET A 727 30.37 42.61 17.50
C MET A 727 29.93 41.33 18.21
N PHE A 728 28.64 41.01 18.15
CA PHE A 728 28.05 39.84 18.80
C PHE A 728 27.57 38.89 17.73
N ASN A 729 27.82 37.59 17.94
CA ASN A 729 27.46 36.54 17.00
C ASN A 729 26.40 35.62 17.61
N PHE A 730 25.31 35.45 16.91
CA PHE A 730 24.24 34.57 17.32
C PHE A 730 24.08 33.42 16.32
N PRO A 731 23.58 32.24 16.77
CA PRO A 731 23.34 31.12 15.87
C PRO A 731 22.41 31.50 14.73
N ALA A 732 22.56 30.80 13.61
CA ALA A 732 21.74 31.00 12.43
C ALA A 732 20.24 30.88 12.69
N ALA A 733 19.83 30.15 13.73
CA ALA A 733 18.44 30.07 14.18
C ALA A 733 17.85 31.44 14.60
N ALA A 734 18.68 32.43 14.86
CA ALA A 734 18.24 33.80 15.14
C ALA A 734 17.85 34.56 13.85
N ASN A 735 18.41 34.15 12.69
CA ASN A 735 18.21 34.84 11.41
C ASN A 735 16.76 34.73 10.92
N GLY A 736 16.21 35.82 10.42
CA GLY A 736 14.83 35.92 9.96
C GLY A 736 13.75 36.05 11.03
N ASN A 737 14.16 36.06 12.33
CA ASN A 737 13.25 36.22 13.46
C ASN A 737 13.46 37.58 14.16
N SER A 738 12.42 38.07 14.80
CA SER A 738 12.47 39.30 15.58
C SER A 738 12.64 39.05 17.07
N TYR A 739 13.54 39.83 17.71
CA TYR A 739 13.82 39.69 19.14
C TYR A 739 13.95 41.10 19.78
N TYR A 740 13.67 41.18 21.06
CA TYR A 740 14.21 42.30 21.86
C TYR A 740 15.70 42.06 22.11
N ILE A 741 16.52 43.07 21.86
CA ILE A 741 17.96 43.08 22.22
C ILE A 741 18.08 43.58 23.64
N VAL A 742 18.69 42.81 24.52
CA VAL A 742 18.90 43.15 25.93
C VAL A 742 20.39 43.20 26.21
N VAL A 743 20.85 44.35 26.73
CA VAL A 743 22.23 44.53 27.12
C VAL A 743 22.33 44.42 28.64
N ARG A 744 23.23 43.57 29.11
CA ARG A 744 23.53 43.38 30.54
C ARG A 744 25.00 43.70 30.85
N HIS A 745 25.20 44.38 31.93
CA HIS A 745 26.54 44.61 32.52
C HIS A 745 26.46 44.43 34.02
N ARG A 746 27.55 43.94 34.67
CA ARG A 746 27.60 43.61 36.11
C ARG A 746 27.28 44.78 37.03
N ASN A 747 27.55 46.04 36.59
CA ASN A 747 27.43 47.28 37.40
C ASN A 747 26.40 48.24 36.79
N SER A 748 25.52 47.82 35.89
CA SER A 748 24.48 48.67 35.29
C SER A 748 23.14 47.98 35.17
N ILE A 749 22.08 48.78 35.11
CA ILE A 749 20.72 48.25 34.86
C ILE A 749 20.66 47.69 33.45
N GLN A 750 20.00 46.57 33.28
CA GLN A 750 19.76 45.99 31.96
C GLN A 750 18.96 46.98 31.07
N THR A 751 19.37 47.07 29.82
CA THR A 751 18.72 47.96 28.85
C THR A 751 18.14 47.13 27.71
N TRP A 752 16.93 47.44 27.31
CA TRP A 752 16.19 46.76 26.25
C TRP A 752 16.06 47.64 25.01
N SER A 753 16.09 47.01 23.82
CA SER A 753 15.67 47.70 22.59
C SER A 753 14.22 48.16 22.72
N LYS A 754 13.90 49.34 22.17
CA LYS A 754 12.56 49.94 22.25
C LYS A 754 11.47 49.06 21.63
N THR A 755 11.79 48.41 20.54
CA THR A 755 10.93 47.49 19.77
C THR A 755 11.70 46.21 19.44
N PRO A 756 11.02 45.11 19.10
CA PRO A 756 11.69 43.94 18.55
C PRO A 756 12.47 44.30 17.28
N VAL A 757 13.65 43.73 17.13
CA VAL A 757 14.55 43.94 16.00
C VAL A 757 14.61 42.69 15.18
N LEU A 758 14.35 42.79 13.87
CA LEU A 758 14.49 41.68 12.94
C LEU A 758 15.99 41.31 12.77
N MET A 759 16.38 40.14 13.17
CA MET A 759 17.73 39.64 12.99
C MET A 759 17.95 39.24 11.53
N SER A 760 18.94 39.79 10.92
CA SER A 760 19.46 39.44 9.58
C SER A 760 20.93 39.06 9.69
N THR A 761 21.58 38.68 8.60
CA THR A 761 23.01 38.30 8.59
C THR A 761 23.92 39.36 9.18
N ASN A 762 23.55 40.63 9.07
CA ASN A 762 24.28 41.77 9.62
C ASN A 762 23.28 42.83 10.14
N VAL A 763 23.23 42.99 11.45
CA VAL A 763 22.33 43.92 12.12
C VAL A 763 23.17 45.01 12.78
N ILE A 764 22.75 46.28 12.66
CA ILE A 764 23.32 47.40 13.39
C ILE A 764 22.29 47.93 14.35
N TYR A 765 22.66 48.06 15.63
CA TYR A 765 21.79 48.63 16.65
C TYR A 765 22.57 49.55 17.57
N ASP A 766 22.09 50.79 17.71
CA ASP A 766 22.74 51.84 18.53
C ASP A 766 21.83 52.16 19.72
N PHE A 767 22.33 51.84 20.93
CA PHE A 767 21.65 52.17 22.19
C PHE A 767 21.96 53.61 22.68
N THR A 768 22.74 54.40 21.94
CA THR A 768 23.11 55.75 22.34
C THR A 768 22.15 56.81 21.83
N PHE A 769 21.22 56.42 20.92
CA PHE A 769 20.11 57.27 20.46
C PHE A 769 18.84 56.90 21.25
N LEU A 770 18.23 57.87 21.92
CA LEU A 770 16.95 57.77 22.62
C LEU A 770 15.79 58.05 21.68
#